data_e9a5a800d1b8aa7cc9f1730a8a18799a
#
_entry.id   e9a5a800d1b8aa7cc9f1730a8a18799a
#
_cell.length_a   1.000
_cell.length_b   1.000
_cell.length_c   1.000
_cell.angle_alpha   90.00
_cell.angle_beta   90.00
_cell.angle_gamma   90.00
#
_symmetry.space_group_name_H-M   'P 1'
#
loop_
_entity.id
_entity.type
_entity.pdbx_description
1 polymer ?
#
loop_
_entity_poly.entity_id
_entity_poly.type
_entity_poly.pdbx_seq_one_letter_code
_entity_poly.pdbx_strand_id
1 'polypeptide(L)'
;FESGMLFEQQLIEDESLLRYQACADFWRRHCYPLPREIAQVVFETWKGPQALLRDINRYLQGEAPVIKAPPPDDETLASRHAQIVARIDAVKQQWRDAVGELDALIESSGIDRRKFNRSNQAKWIEKISAWAEEETNSYQLPESLEKFSQRFLEDRTKAGGETPRHPLFEAIDQLLAEPLSIRDLVITRALAEIRETVAREKRRRGELGFDDMLSRLDSALRSESGEVLAAAIRTRFPVAMIDEFQDTDPQQYRIFRRIWHHQPETALLLIGDPKQAIYAFRGADIFTYMKARSEVHAHYTLDTNWRSAPGMVNSVNKLFSQTDDAFMFREIPFIPVKSAGKNQALRFVFKGETQPAMKMWLMEGESCGVGDYQSTMAQVCAAQICDWLQAGQRGEALLMNGDDARPVRASDISVLVRSRQEAAQVRDALTLLEIPSVYLSNRDSVFETLEAQEMLWLLQAVMTPERENTLRSALATSMMGLNALDIETLNNDEHAWDAVVEEFDGYRQIWRKRGVMPMLRALMSARNIAENLLATAGGERRLTDILHISELLQEAGTQLESEHALVRWLSQHILEPDSNASSQQMRLESDKHLVQIVTIHKSKGLEYPLVWLPFITNFRVQDQAFYHDRHSFEAVLDLNAAPESVDLAEAERLAEDLRLLYVALTRSVWHCSLGVAPLVRRRGDKKGDTDVHQSALGRLLQKGEPQDAAGLRTCIEALCNDDIAWQTAQIGDNQPWQVNDALTAELNARTLQRLPGDNWRVTSYSGLQQRGHGIAQDLMPRLDVDAAGVVSVVEEPTLTPHQFPRGASPGTFLHSLFEDLDFTQPIDPNWVQEKLELGGFEPQWELVLTEWITAVLQAPLNETGVSLNQLSDRDKQVEME
;
A
#
# COMPACT_ATOMS: atom_id res chain seq x y z
N PHE A 1 -4.88 -30.24 -13.20
CA PHE A 1 -3.97 -31.39 -12.97
C PHE A 1 -2.51 -31.00 -13.26
N GLU A 2 -2.21 -30.40 -14.42
CA GLU A 2 -0.84 -30.08 -14.86
C GLU A 2 -0.17 -29.01 -13.99
N SER A 3 -0.94 -28.11 -13.36
CA SER A 3 -0.41 -27.08 -12.47
C SER A 3 -0.06 -27.57 -11.07
N GLY A 4 -0.45 -28.81 -10.69
CA GLY A 4 -0.26 -29.36 -9.35
C GLY A 4 -1.06 -28.61 -8.27
N MET A 5 -2.15 -27.96 -8.67
CA MET A 5 -3.07 -27.27 -7.72
C MET A 5 -3.88 -28.30 -6.96
N LEU A 6 -4.13 -28.05 -5.68
CA LEU A 6 -5.07 -28.82 -4.88
C LEU A 6 -6.51 -28.44 -5.28
N PHE A 7 -7.47 -29.32 -5.09
CA PHE A 7 -8.87 -29.04 -5.45
C PHE A 7 -9.50 -27.98 -4.54
N GLU A 8 -9.10 -27.94 -3.26
CA GLU A 8 -9.55 -26.95 -2.28
C GLU A 8 -8.37 -26.08 -1.91
N GLN A 9 -8.39 -24.82 -2.32
CA GLN A 9 -7.39 -23.82 -1.98
C GLN A 9 -8.04 -22.48 -1.69
N GLN A 10 -7.58 -21.81 -0.62
CA GLN A 10 -8.00 -20.45 -0.29
C GLN A 10 -6.99 -19.46 -0.90
N LEU A 11 -7.50 -18.44 -1.59
CA LEU A 11 -6.69 -17.33 -2.04
C LEU A 11 -6.43 -16.40 -0.85
N ILE A 12 -5.16 -16.19 -0.52
CA ILE A 12 -4.74 -15.24 0.51
C ILE A 12 -4.22 -13.97 -0.14
N GLU A 13 -4.72 -12.84 0.30
CA GLU A 13 -4.29 -11.53 -0.17
C GLU A 13 -3.05 -11.03 0.58
N ASP A 14 -2.90 -11.40 1.84
CA ASP A 14 -1.82 -10.99 2.72
C ASP A 14 -0.99 -12.19 3.21
N GLU A 15 0.29 -12.18 2.84
CA GLU A 15 1.29 -13.18 3.27
C GLU A 15 2.22 -12.64 4.38
N SER A 16 2.00 -11.45 4.90
CA SER A 16 2.92 -10.76 5.81
C SER A 16 3.22 -11.57 7.07
N LEU A 17 2.17 -12.12 7.69
CA LEU A 17 2.31 -12.97 8.87
C LEU A 17 3.09 -14.26 8.58
N LEU A 18 2.84 -14.88 7.43
CA LEU A 18 3.53 -16.10 7.03
C LEU A 18 5.03 -15.85 6.78
N ARG A 19 5.36 -14.74 6.10
CA ARG A 19 6.74 -14.31 5.88
C ARG A 19 7.44 -13.99 7.20
N TYR A 20 6.74 -13.32 8.13
CA TYR A 20 7.29 -13.06 9.45
C TYR A 20 7.57 -14.34 10.23
N GLN A 21 6.62 -15.29 10.25
CA GLN A 21 6.82 -16.59 10.90
C GLN A 21 8.01 -17.33 10.31
N ALA A 22 8.12 -17.40 8.99
CA ALA A 22 9.25 -18.04 8.31
C ALA A 22 10.59 -17.36 8.63
N CYS A 23 10.62 -16.03 8.69
CA CYS A 23 11.81 -15.26 9.07
C CYS A 23 12.17 -15.47 10.55
N ALA A 24 11.17 -15.52 11.45
CA ALA A 24 11.39 -15.81 12.86
C ALA A 24 11.92 -17.23 13.08
N ASP A 25 11.47 -18.21 12.30
CA ASP A 25 11.98 -19.58 12.34
C ASP A 25 13.41 -19.69 11.79
N PHE A 26 13.72 -18.96 10.71
CA PHE A 26 15.08 -18.79 10.23
C PHE A 26 16.00 -18.23 11.32
N TRP A 27 15.54 -17.16 11.99
CA TRP A 27 16.28 -16.51 13.08
C TRP A 27 16.55 -17.45 14.24
N ARG A 28 15.54 -18.23 14.67
CA ARG A 28 15.68 -19.23 15.74
C ARG A 28 16.69 -20.32 15.39
N ARG A 29 16.70 -20.77 14.14
CA ARG A 29 17.60 -21.85 13.69
C ARG A 29 19.04 -21.40 13.48
N HIS A 30 19.25 -20.19 12.96
CA HIS A 30 20.57 -19.74 12.50
C HIS A 30 21.21 -18.65 13.37
N CYS A 31 20.43 -17.85 14.10
CA CYS A 31 20.96 -16.72 14.88
C CYS A 31 21.01 -17.02 16.39
N TYR A 32 20.03 -17.71 16.96
CA TYR A 32 20.08 -18.03 18.40
C TYR A 32 21.19 -19.03 18.81
N PRO A 33 21.54 -20.05 18.01
CA PRO A 33 22.59 -20.97 18.39
C PRO A 33 24.02 -20.40 18.25
N LEU A 34 24.17 -19.18 17.76
CA LEU A 34 25.49 -18.58 17.52
C LEU A 34 26.25 -18.29 18.82
N PRO A 35 27.60 -18.44 18.84
CA PRO A 35 28.43 -17.91 19.90
C PRO A 35 28.16 -16.42 20.15
N ARG A 36 28.37 -15.97 21.42
CA ARG A 36 28.02 -14.61 21.85
C ARG A 36 28.63 -13.53 20.96
N GLU A 37 29.88 -13.68 20.58
CA GLU A 37 30.61 -12.71 19.74
C GLU A 37 29.94 -12.54 18.35
N ILE A 38 29.59 -13.67 17.70
CA ILE A 38 28.93 -13.64 16.38
C ILE A 38 27.48 -13.14 16.52
N ALA A 39 26.78 -13.58 17.57
CA ALA A 39 25.41 -13.13 17.85
C ALA A 39 25.35 -11.64 18.07
N GLN A 40 26.35 -11.02 18.71
CA GLN A 40 26.45 -9.59 18.89
C GLN A 40 26.57 -8.84 17.56
N VAL A 41 27.43 -9.30 16.66
CA VAL A 41 27.58 -8.70 15.31
C VAL A 41 26.28 -8.80 14.50
N VAL A 42 25.61 -9.97 14.55
CA VAL A 42 24.29 -10.14 13.92
C VAL A 42 23.28 -9.16 14.51
N PHE A 43 23.24 -8.99 15.83
CA PHE A 43 22.35 -8.07 16.52
C PHE A 43 22.66 -6.59 16.26
N GLU A 44 23.93 -6.24 16.05
CA GLU A 44 24.33 -4.89 15.61
C GLU A 44 23.78 -4.58 14.22
N THR A 45 23.77 -5.58 13.33
CA THR A 45 23.23 -5.44 11.96
C THR A 45 21.69 -5.43 11.96
N TRP A 46 21.07 -6.39 12.66
CA TRP A 46 19.62 -6.50 12.77
C TRP A 46 19.20 -6.74 14.21
N LYS A 47 18.36 -5.85 14.75
CA LYS A 47 17.85 -5.96 16.13
C LYS A 47 16.92 -7.16 16.38
N GLY A 48 16.62 -7.95 15.36
CA GLY A 48 15.77 -9.11 15.40
C GLY A 48 15.20 -9.49 14.04
N PRO A 49 14.36 -10.55 13.98
CA PRO A 49 13.80 -11.05 12.72
C PRO A 49 12.99 -10.02 11.94
N GLN A 50 12.28 -9.12 12.61
CA GLN A 50 11.55 -8.04 11.93
C GLN A 50 12.47 -7.08 11.17
N ALA A 51 13.65 -6.77 11.72
CA ALA A 51 14.63 -5.91 11.06
C ALA A 51 15.24 -6.61 9.83
N LEU A 52 15.54 -7.90 9.94
CA LEU A 52 15.98 -8.71 8.81
C LEU A 52 14.90 -8.79 7.74
N LEU A 53 13.65 -9.07 8.13
CA LEU A 53 12.54 -9.16 7.19
C LEU A 53 12.33 -7.85 6.42
N ARG A 54 12.37 -6.70 7.09
CA ARG A 54 12.27 -5.39 6.41
C ARG A 54 13.34 -5.19 5.33
N ASP A 55 14.54 -5.72 5.56
CA ASP A 55 15.66 -5.61 4.64
C ASP A 55 15.48 -6.46 3.37
N ILE A 56 14.87 -7.64 3.53
CA ILE A 56 14.75 -8.63 2.46
C ILE A 56 13.34 -8.78 1.87
N ASN A 57 12.30 -8.21 2.49
CA ASN A 57 10.89 -8.46 2.13
C ASN A 57 10.59 -8.20 0.65
N ARG A 58 11.17 -7.15 0.07
CA ARG A 58 11.00 -6.84 -1.35
C ARG A 58 11.51 -7.94 -2.29
N TYR A 59 12.51 -8.72 -1.85
CA TYR A 59 13.10 -9.80 -2.62
C TYR A 59 12.45 -11.18 -2.36
N LEU A 60 11.47 -11.24 -1.45
CA LEU A 60 10.66 -12.43 -1.20
C LEU A 60 9.46 -12.53 -2.13
N GLN A 61 9.11 -11.45 -2.83
CA GLN A 61 8.03 -11.41 -3.81
C GLN A 61 8.57 -11.66 -5.23
N GLY A 62 7.74 -12.16 -6.13
CA GLY A 62 8.11 -12.41 -7.52
C GLY A 62 9.30 -13.37 -7.69
N GLU A 63 10.09 -13.17 -8.71
CA GLU A 63 11.32 -13.95 -8.96
C GLU A 63 12.46 -13.52 -8.03
N ALA A 64 13.29 -14.48 -7.63
CA ALA A 64 14.47 -14.19 -6.82
C ALA A 64 15.52 -13.46 -7.68
N PRO A 65 16.11 -12.36 -7.20
CA PRO A 65 17.21 -11.73 -7.92
C PRO A 65 18.45 -12.65 -7.93
N VAL A 66 19.26 -12.51 -8.97
CA VAL A 66 20.58 -13.13 -9.03
C VAL A 66 21.50 -12.39 -8.04
N ILE A 67 22.09 -13.11 -7.11
CA ILE A 67 23.06 -12.52 -6.19
C ILE A 67 24.39 -12.37 -6.92
N LYS A 68 24.91 -11.13 -7.01
CA LYS A 68 26.23 -10.87 -7.58
C LYS A 68 27.30 -11.37 -6.61
N ALA A 69 28.20 -12.23 -7.11
CA ALA A 69 29.24 -12.84 -6.30
C ALA A 69 28.69 -13.47 -4.99
N PRO A 70 27.85 -14.51 -5.09
CA PRO A 70 27.31 -15.16 -3.90
C PRO A 70 28.43 -15.74 -3.04
N PRO A 71 28.28 -15.73 -1.71
CA PRO A 71 29.29 -16.38 -0.84
C PRO A 71 29.36 -17.88 -1.15
N PRO A 72 30.55 -18.51 -0.95
CA PRO A 72 30.68 -19.94 -1.12
C PRO A 72 29.69 -20.74 -0.28
N ASP A 73 29.13 -21.82 -0.82
CA ASP A 73 28.11 -22.65 -0.17
C ASP A 73 28.58 -23.26 1.16
N ASP A 74 29.86 -23.55 1.28
CA ASP A 74 30.51 -24.13 2.46
C ASP A 74 30.95 -23.08 3.50
N GLU A 75 30.89 -21.80 3.17
CA GLU A 75 31.25 -20.73 4.10
C GLU A 75 30.25 -20.59 5.24
N THR A 76 30.72 -20.61 6.48
CA THR A 76 29.89 -20.46 7.68
C THR A 76 30.06 -19.08 8.30
N LEU A 77 29.08 -18.66 9.10
CA LEU A 77 29.15 -17.39 9.85
C LEU A 77 30.40 -17.39 10.78
N ALA A 78 30.72 -18.55 11.36
CA ALA A 78 31.89 -18.70 12.22
C ALA A 78 33.20 -18.52 11.45
N SER A 79 33.32 -19.11 10.27
CA SER A 79 34.55 -18.99 9.44
C SER A 79 34.73 -17.57 8.94
N ARG A 80 33.66 -16.91 8.46
CA ARG A 80 33.69 -15.50 8.02
C ARG A 80 34.02 -14.55 9.18
N HIS A 81 33.42 -14.76 10.34
CA HIS A 81 33.73 -14.00 11.55
C HIS A 81 35.20 -14.12 11.93
N ALA A 82 35.74 -15.35 11.98
CA ALA A 82 37.12 -15.56 12.32
C ALA A 82 38.09 -14.87 11.32
N GLN A 83 37.80 -14.91 10.03
CA GLN A 83 38.57 -14.22 9.00
C GLN A 83 38.52 -12.67 9.18
N ILE A 84 37.36 -12.11 9.43
CA ILE A 84 37.21 -10.65 9.65
C ILE A 84 37.95 -10.21 10.91
N VAL A 85 37.79 -10.94 12.02
CA VAL A 85 38.50 -10.65 13.29
C VAL A 85 40.01 -10.74 13.10
N ALA A 86 40.50 -11.78 12.43
CA ALA A 86 41.92 -11.93 12.16
C ALA A 86 42.48 -10.75 11.32
N ARG A 87 41.76 -10.25 10.35
CA ARG A 87 42.14 -9.07 9.54
C ARG A 87 42.21 -7.80 10.40
N ILE A 88 41.21 -7.57 11.24
CA ILE A 88 41.16 -6.42 12.15
C ILE A 88 42.30 -6.51 13.16
N ASP A 89 42.52 -7.67 13.78
CA ASP A 89 43.57 -7.88 14.78
C ASP A 89 44.97 -7.71 14.21
N ALA A 90 45.17 -8.14 12.96
CA ALA A 90 46.45 -7.95 12.26
C ALA A 90 46.78 -6.44 12.11
N VAL A 91 45.80 -5.62 11.74
CA VAL A 91 45.98 -4.15 11.64
C VAL A 91 46.14 -3.51 13.03
N LYS A 92 45.40 -3.94 14.04
CA LYS A 92 45.60 -3.52 15.43
C LYS A 92 46.99 -3.80 15.94
N GLN A 93 47.52 -5.01 15.65
CA GLN A 93 48.87 -5.38 16.05
C GLN A 93 49.92 -4.50 15.34
N GLN A 94 49.78 -4.33 14.02
CA GLN A 94 50.70 -3.47 13.27
C GLN A 94 50.64 -2.01 13.75
N TRP A 95 49.48 -1.53 14.16
CA TRP A 95 49.31 -0.19 14.76
C TRP A 95 50.06 -0.07 16.06
N ARG A 96 49.91 -1.02 16.98
CA ARG A 96 50.64 -1.03 18.27
C ARG A 96 52.15 -1.02 18.09
N ASP A 97 52.62 -1.74 17.08
CA ASP A 97 54.06 -1.86 16.79
C ASP A 97 54.61 -0.56 16.17
N ALA A 98 53.82 0.15 15.36
CA ALA A 98 54.28 1.29 14.56
C ALA A 98 53.93 2.66 15.15
N VAL A 99 52.99 2.79 16.10
CA VAL A 99 52.41 4.07 16.55
C VAL A 99 53.46 5.06 17.04
N GLY A 100 54.54 4.57 17.64
CA GLY A 100 55.65 5.43 18.16
C GLY A 100 56.51 6.09 17.08
N GLU A 101 56.46 5.58 15.83
CA GLU A 101 57.25 6.11 14.72
C GLU A 101 56.43 6.94 13.73
N LEU A 102 55.07 6.90 13.83
CA LEU A 102 54.18 7.54 12.88
C LEU A 102 54.29 9.06 12.84
N ASP A 103 54.44 9.71 13.99
CA ASP A 103 54.58 11.16 14.03
C ASP A 103 55.85 11.65 13.32
N ALA A 104 56.98 10.99 13.58
CA ALA A 104 58.25 11.33 12.92
C ALA A 104 58.20 11.06 11.39
N LEU A 105 57.59 9.96 10.99
CA LEU A 105 57.43 9.58 9.58
C LEU A 105 56.57 10.57 8.80
N ILE A 106 55.46 11.01 9.40
CA ILE A 106 54.55 11.96 8.78
C ILE A 106 55.14 13.38 8.82
N GLU A 107 55.95 13.73 9.85
CA GLU A 107 56.64 15.03 9.91
C GLU A 107 57.76 15.18 8.89
N SER A 108 58.48 14.14 8.60
CA SER A 108 59.55 14.12 7.56
C SER A 108 59.03 14.08 6.12
N SER A 109 57.75 13.87 5.95
CA SER A 109 57.10 13.68 4.63
C SER A 109 56.64 14.99 3.96
N GLY A 110 56.25 14.93 2.68
CA GLY A 110 55.70 16.02 1.90
C GLY A 110 54.21 16.27 2.12
N ILE A 111 53.61 15.81 3.23
CA ILE A 111 52.17 16.00 3.52
C ILE A 111 51.81 17.49 3.65
N ASP A 112 50.66 17.87 3.08
CA ASP A 112 50.09 19.23 3.22
C ASP A 112 49.47 19.41 4.60
N ARG A 113 50.20 20.11 5.50
CA ARG A 113 49.78 20.37 6.85
C ARG A 113 48.54 21.28 7.00
N ARG A 114 48.06 21.91 5.91
CA ARG A 114 46.78 22.60 5.90
C ARG A 114 45.61 21.63 5.85
N LYS A 115 45.79 20.51 5.13
CA LYS A 115 44.79 19.44 4.99
C LYS A 115 44.96 18.33 6.06
N PHE A 116 46.19 18.15 6.61
CA PHE A 116 46.52 17.14 7.61
C PHE A 116 47.11 17.85 8.86
N ASN A 117 46.22 18.43 9.69
CA ASN A 117 46.61 19.30 10.81
C ASN A 117 47.18 18.48 12.00
N ARG A 118 48.27 18.93 12.62
CA ARG A 118 48.92 18.29 13.80
C ARG A 118 47.98 18.04 14.97
N SER A 119 47.09 19.00 15.29
CA SER A 119 46.15 18.87 16.41
C SER A 119 45.12 17.75 16.16
N ASN A 120 44.69 17.57 14.90
CA ASN A 120 43.80 16.50 14.52
C ASN A 120 44.54 15.16 14.46
N GLN A 121 45.77 15.14 13.95
CA GLN A 121 46.63 13.96 13.92
C GLN A 121 46.76 13.31 15.32
N ALA A 122 47.11 14.12 16.34
CA ALA A 122 47.22 13.63 17.71
C ALA A 122 45.90 12.97 18.20
N LYS A 123 44.77 13.60 17.96
CA LYS A 123 43.43 13.06 18.31
C LYS A 123 43.07 11.77 17.55
N TRP A 124 43.48 11.68 16.30
CA TRP A 124 43.24 10.47 15.49
C TRP A 124 44.10 9.32 16.02
N ILE A 125 45.36 9.54 16.28
CA ILE A 125 46.30 8.56 16.87
C ILE A 125 45.76 8.07 18.22
N GLU A 126 45.30 8.95 19.10
CA GLU A 126 44.71 8.59 20.39
C GLU A 126 43.50 7.68 20.23
N LYS A 127 42.55 8.06 19.34
CA LYS A 127 41.33 7.23 19.07
C LYS A 127 41.66 5.86 18.49
N ILE A 128 42.60 5.80 17.54
CA ILE A 128 42.98 4.54 16.93
C ILE A 128 43.77 3.68 17.92
N SER A 129 44.66 4.27 18.74
CA SER A 129 45.37 3.53 19.76
C SER A 129 44.45 2.95 20.82
N ALA A 130 43.44 3.69 21.28
CA ALA A 130 42.42 3.16 22.19
C ALA A 130 41.69 1.97 21.56
N TRP A 131 41.25 2.10 20.30
CA TRP A 131 40.62 0.99 19.57
C TRP A 131 41.56 -0.21 19.37
N ALA A 132 42.84 0.01 19.12
CA ALA A 132 43.80 -1.04 18.94
C ALA A 132 44.07 -1.83 20.23
N GLU A 133 43.89 -1.26 21.41
CA GLU A 133 44.04 -1.96 22.70
C GLU A 133 42.78 -2.70 23.12
N GLU A 134 41.62 -2.42 22.55
CA GLU A 134 40.35 -3.11 22.84
C GLU A 134 40.29 -4.49 22.15
N GLU A 135 39.63 -5.47 22.76
CA GLU A 135 39.27 -6.72 22.11
C GLU A 135 38.36 -6.48 20.91
N THR A 136 38.50 -7.29 19.86
CA THR A 136 37.69 -7.12 18.64
C THR A 136 36.35 -7.82 18.80
N ASN A 137 35.37 -7.10 19.34
CA ASN A 137 33.98 -7.52 19.57
C ASN A 137 32.98 -6.97 18.52
N SER A 138 33.43 -6.12 17.62
CA SER A 138 32.62 -5.45 16.58
C SER A 138 33.45 -5.25 15.32
N TYR A 139 32.79 -5.13 14.17
CA TYR A 139 33.45 -4.82 12.89
C TYR A 139 33.57 -3.31 12.64
N GLN A 140 33.15 -2.50 13.60
CA GLN A 140 33.23 -1.04 13.47
C GLN A 140 34.68 -0.57 13.58
N LEU A 141 35.12 0.16 12.57
CA LEU A 141 36.43 0.80 12.54
C LEU A 141 36.30 2.27 12.95
N PRO A 142 37.31 2.83 13.63
CA PRO A 142 37.35 4.27 13.87
C PRO A 142 37.38 5.05 12.54
N GLU A 143 36.56 6.07 12.36
CA GLU A 143 36.57 6.93 11.16
C GLU A 143 37.95 7.55 10.90
N SER A 144 38.73 7.75 11.96
CA SER A 144 40.09 8.26 11.87
C SER A 144 41.08 7.28 11.23
N LEU A 145 40.76 5.96 11.16
CA LEU A 145 41.67 4.95 10.62
C LEU A 145 41.97 5.18 9.13
N GLU A 146 40.95 5.57 8.36
CA GLU A 146 41.09 5.91 6.94
C GLU A 146 42.13 7.00 6.69
N LYS A 147 42.32 7.93 7.66
CA LYS A 147 43.26 9.03 7.54
C LYS A 147 44.74 8.57 7.51
N PHE A 148 45.00 7.32 7.91
CA PHE A 148 46.31 6.69 7.87
C PHE A 148 46.40 5.61 6.78
N SER A 149 45.46 5.55 5.86
CA SER A 149 45.59 4.69 4.68
C SER A 149 46.58 5.26 3.67
N GLN A 150 47.30 4.44 2.95
CA GLN A 150 48.30 4.88 1.98
C GLN A 150 47.66 5.78 0.92
N ARG A 151 46.50 5.43 0.41
CA ARG A 151 45.72 6.24 -0.58
C ARG A 151 45.37 7.59 -0.05
N PHE A 152 44.89 7.71 1.19
CA PHE A 152 44.54 9.00 1.78
C PHE A 152 45.76 9.87 1.97
N LEU A 153 46.89 9.32 2.38
CA LEU A 153 48.16 10.02 2.56
C LEU A 153 48.72 10.52 1.23
N GLU A 154 48.59 9.72 0.15
CA GLU A 154 48.94 10.11 -1.21
C GLU A 154 48.17 11.33 -1.68
N ASP A 155 46.83 11.32 -1.52
CA ASP A 155 45.96 12.44 -1.88
C ASP A 155 46.26 13.73 -1.08
N ARG A 156 46.81 13.60 0.11
CA ARG A 156 47.16 14.74 1.00
C ARG A 156 48.61 15.16 0.90
N THR A 157 49.40 14.54 0.05
CA THR A 157 50.80 14.93 -0.19
C THR A 157 50.85 16.08 -1.23
N LYS A 158 51.71 17.06 -1.03
CA LYS A 158 51.89 18.16 -1.97
C LYS A 158 52.50 17.64 -3.28
N ALA A 159 52.14 18.30 -4.38
CA ALA A 159 52.71 18.01 -5.67
C ALA A 159 54.26 18.15 -5.61
N GLY A 160 54.94 17.05 -5.93
CA GLY A 160 56.38 16.95 -5.84
C GLY A 160 56.95 16.66 -4.41
N GLY A 161 56.10 16.48 -3.41
CA GLY A 161 56.49 16.07 -2.06
C GLY A 161 56.61 14.52 -1.97
N GLU A 162 57.43 14.06 -1.02
CA GLU A 162 57.56 12.61 -0.74
C GLU A 162 56.40 12.15 0.14
N THR A 163 55.65 11.14 -0.34
CA THR A 163 54.55 10.55 0.42
C THR A 163 55.10 9.63 1.52
N PRO A 164 54.58 9.69 2.76
CA PRO A 164 54.98 8.79 3.82
C PRO A 164 54.56 7.36 3.44
N ARG A 165 55.46 6.39 3.57
CA ARG A 165 55.21 5.00 3.27
C ARG A 165 55.53 4.12 4.48
N HIS A 166 54.59 3.28 4.85
CA HIS A 166 54.77 2.28 5.91
C HIS A 166 53.88 1.05 5.62
N PRO A 167 54.32 -0.18 5.94
CA PRO A 167 53.49 -1.39 5.73
C PRO A 167 52.12 -1.32 6.40
N LEU A 168 51.99 -0.62 7.54
CA LEU A 168 50.71 -0.37 8.21
C LEU A 168 49.73 0.41 7.32
N PHE A 169 50.18 1.41 6.56
CA PHE A 169 49.30 2.22 5.71
C PHE A 169 48.69 1.42 4.58
N GLU A 170 49.51 0.50 4.00
CA GLU A 170 49.05 -0.44 2.99
C GLU A 170 48.11 -1.52 3.60
N ALA A 171 48.40 -1.96 4.84
CA ALA A 171 47.53 -2.91 5.54
C ALA A 171 46.15 -2.29 5.89
N ILE A 172 46.13 -0.98 6.21
CA ILE A 172 44.88 -0.23 6.42
C ILE A 172 44.08 -0.14 5.08
N ASP A 173 44.78 0.15 3.96
CA ASP A 173 44.11 0.14 2.64
C ASP A 173 43.52 -1.22 2.32
N GLN A 174 44.21 -2.30 2.57
CA GLN A 174 43.73 -3.68 2.36
C GLN A 174 42.53 -3.99 3.26
N LEU A 175 42.56 -3.57 4.54
CA LEU A 175 41.44 -3.76 5.46
C LEU A 175 40.19 -3.04 4.98
N LEU A 176 40.35 -1.80 4.47
CA LEU A 176 39.25 -0.97 3.99
C LEU A 176 38.73 -1.36 2.60
N ALA A 177 39.54 -2.06 1.80
CA ALA A 177 39.20 -2.48 0.43
C ALA A 177 38.09 -3.55 0.37
N GLU A 178 38.04 -4.42 1.37
CA GLU A 178 37.11 -5.55 1.43
C GLU A 178 36.04 -5.32 2.52
N PRO A 179 34.77 -5.59 2.24
CA PRO A 179 33.70 -5.41 3.22
C PRO A 179 33.94 -6.24 4.50
N LEU A 180 33.80 -5.58 5.66
CA LEU A 180 33.82 -6.26 6.97
C LEU A 180 32.35 -6.55 7.34
N SER A 181 31.76 -7.57 6.74
CA SER A 181 30.33 -7.83 6.87
C SER A 181 30.02 -9.32 6.77
N ILE A 182 29.00 -9.73 7.51
CA ILE A 182 28.36 -11.05 7.39
C ILE A 182 27.00 -10.95 6.69
N ARG A 183 26.66 -9.75 6.23
CA ARG A 183 25.31 -9.44 5.71
C ARG A 183 24.98 -10.24 4.46
N ASP A 184 25.92 -10.36 3.53
CA ASP A 184 25.76 -11.12 2.30
C ASP A 184 25.48 -12.60 2.58
N LEU A 185 26.20 -13.21 3.52
CA LEU A 185 26.04 -14.60 3.90
C LEU A 185 24.68 -14.87 4.56
N VAL A 186 24.24 -13.98 5.48
CA VAL A 186 22.94 -14.13 6.15
C VAL A 186 21.79 -13.89 5.17
N ILE A 187 21.86 -12.84 4.36
CA ILE A 187 20.79 -12.49 3.42
C ILE A 187 20.62 -13.56 2.35
N THR A 188 21.71 -14.05 1.76
CA THR A 188 21.65 -15.10 0.73
C THR A 188 20.95 -16.35 1.26
N ARG A 189 21.30 -16.81 2.46
CA ARG A 189 20.66 -17.96 3.10
C ARG A 189 19.20 -17.68 3.49
N ALA A 190 18.94 -16.49 4.06
CA ALA A 190 17.61 -16.11 4.47
C ALA A 190 16.65 -16.04 3.28
N LEU A 191 17.06 -15.46 2.15
CA LEU A 191 16.25 -15.41 0.94
C LEU A 191 15.88 -16.80 0.44
N ALA A 192 16.84 -17.70 0.34
CA ALA A 192 16.61 -19.06 -0.14
C ALA A 192 15.67 -19.85 0.80
N GLU A 193 15.96 -19.85 2.11
CA GLU A 193 15.26 -20.68 3.08
C GLU A 193 13.87 -20.14 3.43
N ILE A 194 13.70 -18.81 3.51
CA ILE A 194 12.41 -18.20 3.82
C ILE A 194 11.46 -18.41 2.64
N ARG A 195 11.91 -18.23 1.37
CA ARG A 195 11.08 -18.50 0.19
C ARG A 195 10.60 -19.94 0.15
N GLU A 196 11.50 -20.89 0.41
CA GLU A 196 11.14 -22.31 0.47
C GLU A 196 10.15 -22.61 1.61
N THR A 197 10.37 -22.04 2.79
CA THR A 197 9.51 -22.24 3.95
C THR A 197 8.12 -21.67 3.72
N VAL A 198 8.00 -20.47 3.17
CA VAL A 198 6.71 -19.85 2.80
C VAL A 198 5.97 -20.71 1.78
N ALA A 199 6.65 -21.17 0.72
CA ALA A 199 6.05 -22.03 -0.30
C ALA A 199 5.56 -23.37 0.30
N ARG A 200 6.32 -24.00 1.19
CA ARG A 200 5.95 -25.24 1.87
C ARG A 200 4.75 -25.05 2.80
N GLU A 201 4.74 -23.98 3.59
CA GLU A 201 3.63 -23.68 4.53
C GLU A 201 2.32 -23.35 3.80
N LYS A 202 2.37 -22.60 2.70
CA LYS A 202 1.19 -22.35 1.85
C LYS A 202 0.61 -23.66 1.32
N ARG A 203 1.46 -24.56 0.83
CA ARG A 203 1.00 -25.91 0.38
C ARG A 203 0.35 -26.69 1.51
N ARG A 204 0.95 -26.67 2.71
CA ARG A 204 0.44 -27.39 3.89
C ARG A 204 -0.93 -26.88 4.34
N ARG A 205 -1.17 -25.56 4.20
CA ARG A 205 -2.42 -24.91 4.63
C ARG A 205 -3.49 -24.89 3.53
N GLY A 206 -3.18 -25.36 2.32
CA GLY A 206 -4.08 -25.19 1.17
C GLY A 206 -4.26 -23.73 0.74
N GLU A 207 -3.26 -22.87 1.02
CA GLU A 207 -3.28 -21.45 0.70
C GLU A 207 -2.58 -21.17 -0.63
N LEU A 208 -3.03 -20.13 -1.33
CA LEU A 208 -2.50 -19.68 -2.63
C LEU A 208 -2.42 -18.16 -2.66
N GLY A 209 -1.25 -17.60 -2.92
CA GLY A 209 -1.09 -16.18 -3.20
C GLY A 209 -1.29 -15.86 -4.68
N PHE A 210 -1.46 -14.59 -5.03
CA PHE A 210 -1.58 -14.16 -6.44
C PHE A 210 -0.35 -14.54 -7.27
N ASP A 211 0.86 -14.37 -6.73
CA ASP A 211 2.10 -14.73 -7.41
C ASP A 211 2.23 -16.23 -7.64
N ASP A 212 1.64 -17.06 -6.77
CA ASP A 212 1.68 -18.51 -6.91
C ASP A 212 0.89 -18.99 -8.13
N MET A 213 -0.21 -18.33 -8.48
CA MET A 213 -0.98 -18.69 -9.67
C MET A 213 -0.15 -18.56 -10.94
N LEU A 214 0.59 -17.45 -11.07
CA LEU A 214 1.50 -17.22 -12.18
C LEU A 214 2.66 -18.21 -12.17
N SER A 215 3.28 -18.42 -11.01
CA SER A 215 4.43 -19.32 -10.85
C SER A 215 4.08 -20.76 -11.18
N ARG A 216 2.90 -21.23 -10.80
CA ARG A 216 2.41 -22.58 -11.11
C ARG A 216 2.09 -22.74 -12.58
N LEU A 217 1.45 -21.74 -13.21
CA LEU A 217 1.19 -21.79 -14.64
C LEU A 217 2.49 -21.77 -15.45
N ASP A 218 3.45 -20.89 -15.11
CA ASP A 218 4.76 -20.85 -15.76
C ASP A 218 5.50 -22.20 -15.61
N SER A 219 5.46 -22.79 -14.41
CA SER A 219 6.06 -24.11 -14.15
C SER A 219 5.37 -25.23 -14.93
N ALA A 220 4.04 -25.22 -15.00
CA ALA A 220 3.28 -26.20 -15.78
C ALA A 220 3.59 -26.11 -17.28
N LEU A 221 3.68 -24.89 -17.82
CA LEU A 221 4.05 -24.66 -19.22
C LEU A 221 5.50 -25.08 -19.55
N ARG A 222 6.38 -25.14 -18.56
CA ARG A 222 7.78 -25.61 -18.71
C ARG A 222 7.94 -27.11 -18.49
N SER A 223 6.92 -27.79 -17.96
CA SER A 223 6.95 -29.25 -17.75
C SER A 223 6.89 -30.05 -19.08
N GLU A 224 7.08 -31.36 -19.01
CA GLU A 224 6.98 -32.25 -20.17
C GLU A 224 5.60 -32.18 -20.86
N SER A 225 4.52 -31.98 -20.10
CA SER A 225 3.16 -31.80 -20.62
C SER A 225 2.82 -30.34 -21.01
N GLY A 226 3.78 -29.43 -20.87
CA GLY A 226 3.56 -28.01 -21.06
C GLY A 226 3.09 -27.63 -22.47
N GLU A 227 3.55 -28.34 -23.50
CA GLU A 227 3.11 -28.09 -24.87
C GLU A 227 1.64 -28.50 -25.08
N VAL A 228 1.19 -29.56 -24.44
CA VAL A 228 -0.23 -29.99 -24.49
C VAL A 228 -1.13 -28.92 -23.88
N LEU A 229 -0.73 -28.37 -22.73
CA LEU A 229 -1.41 -27.27 -22.07
C LEU A 229 -1.43 -25.99 -22.95
N ALA A 230 -0.29 -25.62 -23.50
CA ALA A 230 -0.17 -24.46 -24.38
C ALA A 230 -1.04 -24.61 -25.63
N ALA A 231 -1.05 -25.78 -26.26
CA ALA A 231 -1.89 -26.07 -27.42
C ALA A 231 -3.39 -26.00 -27.09
N ALA A 232 -3.82 -26.53 -25.94
CA ALA A 232 -5.19 -26.44 -25.49
C ALA A 232 -5.64 -24.97 -25.28
N ILE A 233 -4.75 -24.13 -24.71
CA ILE A 233 -5.03 -22.70 -24.54
C ILE A 233 -5.12 -22.00 -25.91
N ARG A 234 -4.20 -22.25 -26.85
CA ARG A 234 -4.21 -21.67 -28.18
C ARG A 234 -5.47 -22.05 -28.97
N THR A 235 -5.89 -23.31 -28.89
CA THR A 235 -7.12 -23.76 -29.55
C THR A 235 -8.33 -23.00 -29.06
N ARG A 236 -8.41 -22.71 -27.78
CA ARG A 236 -9.51 -21.97 -27.18
C ARG A 236 -9.40 -20.45 -27.39
N PHE A 237 -8.17 -19.92 -27.34
CA PHE A 237 -7.86 -18.51 -27.43
C PHE A 237 -6.72 -18.28 -28.45
N PRO A 238 -7.00 -18.29 -29.75
CA PRO A 238 -5.96 -18.14 -30.78
C PRO A 238 -5.36 -16.74 -30.87
N VAL A 239 -6.05 -15.73 -30.34
CA VAL A 239 -5.58 -14.33 -30.30
C VAL A 239 -5.46 -13.87 -28.86
N ALA A 240 -4.31 -13.34 -28.51
CA ALA A 240 -4.06 -12.70 -27.22
C ALA A 240 -3.74 -11.22 -27.41
N MET A 241 -4.46 -10.35 -26.71
CA MET A 241 -4.22 -8.90 -26.67
C MET A 241 -3.88 -8.54 -25.23
N ILE A 242 -2.63 -8.12 -25.00
CA ILE A 242 -2.11 -7.77 -23.66
C ILE A 242 -2.01 -6.25 -23.58
N ASP A 243 -2.93 -5.67 -22.83
CA ASP A 243 -2.96 -4.23 -22.57
C ASP A 243 -2.02 -3.84 -21.40
N GLU A 244 -1.60 -2.58 -21.38
CA GLU A 244 -0.63 -2.05 -20.40
C GLU A 244 0.63 -2.94 -20.29
N PHE A 245 1.12 -3.45 -21.41
CA PHE A 245 2.21 -4.43 -21.47
C PHE A 245 3.49 -3.97 -20.79
N GLN A 246 3.76 -2.66 -20.70
CA GLN A 246 4.92 -2.11 -19.98
C GLN A 246 4.90 -2.38 -18.47
N ASP A 247 3.76 -2.81 -17.91
CA ASP A 247 3.62 -3.18 -16.50
C ASP A 247 3.70 -4.71 -16.28
N THR A 248 4.08 -5.45 -17.31
CA THR A 248 4.22 -6.91 -17.28
C THR A 248 5.53 -7.32 -16.61
N ASP A 249 5.47 -8.33 -15.75
CA ASP A 249 6.64 -8.94 -15.14
C ASP A 249 7.28 -10.02 -16.04
N PRO A 250 8.54 -10.45 -15.78
CA PRO A 250 9.24 -11.47 -16.58
C PRO A 250 8.50 -12.80 -16.67
N GLN A 251 7.78 -13.20 -15.63
CA GLN A 251 7.06 -14.47 -15.57
C GLN A 251 5.81 -14.45 -16.42
N GLN A 252 5.03 -13.35 -16.37
CA GLN A 252 3.88 -13.13 -17.24
C GLN A 252 4.29 -13.15 -18.72
N TYR A 253 5.39 -12.47 -19.08
CA TYR A 253 5.87 -12.48 -20.45
C TYR A 253 6.30 -13.86 -20.92
N ARG A 254 6.99 -14.65 -20.07
CA ARG A 254 7.32 -16.04 -20.41
C ARG A 254 6.09 -16.88 -20.71
N ILE A 255 5.00 -16.71 -19.91
CA ILE A 255 3.72 -17.39 -20.14
C ILE A 255 3.17 -17.01 -21.52
N PHE A 256 3.06 -15.71 -21.82
CA PHE A 256 2.53 -15.24 -23.10
C PHE A 256 3.39 -15.70 -24.26
N ARG A 257 4.71 -15.59 -24.12
CA ARG A 257 5.68 -16.02 -25.12
C ARG A 257 5.55 -17.52 -25.41
N ARG A 258 5.46 -18.34 -24.37
CA ARG A 258 5.35 -19.80 -24.50
C ARG A 258 4.06 -20.22 -25.20
N ILE A 259 2.97 -19.53 -24.97
CA ILE A 259 1.67 -19.91 -25.52
C ILE A 259 1.52 -19.42 -26.96
N TRP A 260 1.81 -18.14 -27.28
CA TRP A 260 1.42 -17.54 -28.56
C TRP A 260 2.58 -17.13 -29.46
N HIS A 261 3.80 -16.89 -28.93
CA HIS A 261 4.88 -16.32 -29.73
C HIS A 261 5.37 -17.32 -30.79
N HIS A 262 5.43 -16.88 -32.05
CA HIS A 262 5.80 -17.69 -33.21
C HIS A 262 5.01 -19.01 -33.39
N GLN A 263 3.80 -19.06 -32.89
CA GLN A 263 2.93 -20.22 -33.13
C GLN A 263 2.05 -20.01 -34.35
N PRO A 264 1.90 -21.04 -35.21
CA PRO A 264 1.04 -20.94 -36.39
C PRO A 264 -0.42 -20.69 -35.97
N GLU A 265 -1.14 -19.94 -36.81
CA GLU A 265 -2.56 -19.63 -36.65
C GLU A 265 -2.90 -18.88 -35.33
N THR A 266 -1.92 -18.21 -34.72
CA THR A 266 -2.14 -17.39 -33.54
C THR A 266 -1.64 -15.97 -33.73
N ALA A 267 -2.16 -15.05 -32.92
CA ALA A 267 -1.69 -13.67 -32.86
C ALA A 267 -1.45 -13.24 -31.40
N LEU A 268 -0.31 -12.59 -31.19
CA LEU A 268 0.03 -11.94 -29.92
C LEU A 268 0.21 -10.45 -30.16
N LEU A 269 -0.67 -9.62 -29.59
CA LEU A 269 -0.62 -8.17 -29.64
C LEU A 269 -0.23 -7.64 -28.27
N LEU A 270 0.90 -6.94 -28.20
CA LEU A 270 1.41 -6.30 -26.99
C LEU A 270 1.14 -4.81 -27.11
N ILE A 271 0.27 -4.29 -26.25
CA ILE A 271 -0.22 -2.92 -26.30
C ILE A 271 0.29 -2.20 -25.05
N GLY A 272 1.04 -1.13 -25.22
CA GLY A 272 1.59 -0.39 -24.07
C GLY A 272 2.46 0.79 -24.48
N ASP A 273 2.75 1.63 -23.48
CA ASP A 273 3.64 2.76 -23.61
C ASP A 273 4.78 2.66 -22.59
N PRO A 274 6.02 2.36 -23.01
CA PRO A 274 7.15 2.18 -22.09
C PRO A 274 7.47 3.45 -21.28
N LYS A 275 7.06 4.63 -21.76
CA LYS A 275 7.19 5.90 -21.03
C LYS A 275 6.27 5.98 -19.82
N GLN A 276 5.28 5.07 -19.71
CA GLN A 276 4.33 4.96 -18.59
C GLN A 276 4.63 3.78 -17.66
N ALA A 277 5.78 3.14 -17.78
CA ALA A 277 6.21 2.06 -16.89
C ALA A 277 6.69 2.62 -15.54
N ILE A 278 5.81 2.63 -14.54
CA ILE A 278 6.05 3.22 -13.20
C ILE A 278 5.71 2.28 -12.05
N TYR A 279 5.50 0.98 -12.31
CA TYR A 279 5.12 -0.01 -11.28
C TYR A 279 6.26 -0.99 -10.96
N ALA A 280 7.53 -0.58 -11.07
CA ALA A 280 8.67 -1.43 -10.73
C ALA A 280 8.59 -2.00 -9.29
N PHE A 281 8.06 -1.24 -8.34
CA PHE A 281 7.83 -1.68 -6.97
C PHE A 281 6.76 -2.79 -6.81
N ARG A 282 5.99 -3.10 -7.88
CA ARG A 282 5.02 -4.21 -7.94
C ARG A 282 5.52 -5.41 -8.75
N GLY A 283 6.80 -5.41 -9.12
CA GLY A 283 7.39 -6.46 -9.94
C GLY A 283 7.25 -6.24 -11.45
N ALA A 284 6.59 -5.16 -11.90
CA ALA A 284 6.62 -4.75 -13.30
C ALA A 284 8.05 -4.40 -13.70
N ASP A 285 8.47 -4.88 -14.85
CA ASP A 285 9.85 -4.75 -15.28
C ASP A 285 9.96 -4.19 -16.70
N ILE A 286 10.50 -2.97 -16.80
CA ILE A 286 10.71 -2.31 -18.08
C ILE A 286 11.69 -3.09 -19.00
N PHE A 287 12.59 -3.86 -18.42
CA PHE A 287 13.52 -4.69 -19.16
C PHE A 287 12.81 -5.85 -19.86
N THR A 288 11.74 -6.36 -19.27
CA THR A 288 10.81 -7.30 -19.92
C THR A 288 10.18 -6.70 -21.17
N TYR A 289 9.73 -5.43 -21.08
CA TYR A 289 9.23 -4.71 -22.25
C TYR A 289 10.31 -4.57 -23.34
N MET A 290 11.53 -4.16 -22.97
CA MET A 290 12.63 -4.00 -23.92
C MET A 290 12.96 -5.33 -24.60
N LYS A 291 13.00 -6.42 -23.85
CA LYS A 291 13.20 -7.77 -24.37
C LYS A 291 12.11 -8.16 -25.37
N ALA A 292 10.87 -8.00 -24.99
CA ALA A 292 9.73 -8.31 -25.86
C ALA A 292 9.77 -7.44 -27.13
N ARG A 293 10.07 -6.16 -27.03
CA ARG A 293 10.23 -5.26 -28.17
C ARG A 293 11.30 -5.74 -29.15
N SER A 294 12.42 -6.27 -28.65
CA SER A 294 13.50 -6.81 -29.52
C SER A 294 13.11 -8.10 -30.23
N GLU A 295 12.16 -8.85 -29.69
CA GLU A 295 11.69 -10.15 -30.22
C GLU A 295 10.53 -10.00 -31.21
N VAL A 296 9.82 -8.85 -31.21
CA VAL A 296 8.65 -8.58 -32.06
C VAL A 296 9.08 -7.91 -33.37
N HIS A 297 8.52 -8.34 -34.50
CA HIS A 297 8.89 -7.82 -35.80
C HIS A 297 8.03 -6.64 -36.28
N ALA A 298 6.77 -6.56 -35.87
CA ALA A 298 5.84 -5.52 -36.31
C ALA A 298 5.62 -4.48 -35.19
N HIS A 299 5.98 -3.24 -35.43
CA HIS A 299 5.83 -2.14 -34.47
C HIS A 299 4.88 -1.09 -35.03
N TYR A 300 3.88 -0.74 -34.22
CA TYR A 300 2.89 0.29 -34.55
C TYR A 300 2.92 1.36 -33.47
N THR A 301 2.69 2.61 -33.83
CA THR A 301 2.71 3.74 -32.90
C THR A 301 1.49 4.63 -33.12
N LEU A 302 0.84 5.04 -32.02
CA LEU A 302 -0.19 6.06 -32.02
C LEU A 302 0.47 7.43 -31.82
N ASP A 303 0.26 8.36 -32.75
CA ASP A 303 0.92 9.66 -32.80
C ASP A 303 0.07 10.83 -32.29
N THR A 304 -1.17 10.57 -31.90
CA THR A 304 -2.15 11.59 -31.54
C THR A 304 -2.57 11.49 -30.08
N ASN A 305 -2.38 12.57 -29.34
CA ASN A 305 -2.89 12.71 -27.96
C ASN A 305 -4.34 13.21 -27.99
N TRP A 306 -5.25 12.43 -27.45
CA TRP A 306 -6.70 12.71 -27.42
C TRP A 306 -7.19 13.36 -26.12
N ARG A 307 -6.30 13.54 -25.14
CA ARG A 307 -6.62 14.05 -23.80
C ARG A 307 -6.43 15.55 -23.68
N SER A 308 -5.25 16.03 -23.99
CA SER A 308 -4.75 17.33 -23.54
C SER A 308 -4.89 18.42 -24.58
N ALA A 309 -4.95 19.66 -24.12
CA ALA A 309 -4.91 20.87 -24.94
C ALA A 309 -3.59 20.96 -25.76
N PRO A 310 -3.58 21.63 -26.90
CA PRO A 310 -2.39 21.76 -27.76
C PRO A 310 -1.17 22.30 -27.01
N GLY A 311 -1.34 23.35 -26.21
CA GLY A 311 -0.24 23.93 -25.43
C GLY A 311 0.38 22.95 -24.45
N MET A 312 -0.44 22.05 -23.83
CA MET A 312 0.08 21.03 -22.93
C MET A 312 0.88 19.96 -23.68
N VAL A 313 0.38 19.50 -24.83
CA VAL A 313 1.09 18.56 -25.70
C VAL A 313 2.43 19.16 -26.19
N ASN A 314 2.42 20.41 -26.65
CA ASN A 314 3.63 21.13 -27.10
C ASN A 314 4.64 21.27 -25.95
N SER A 315 4.18 21.60 -24.73
CA SER A 315 5.04 21.78 -23.57
C SER A 315 5.75 20.46 -23.20
N VAL A 316 5.04 19.34 -23.17
CA VAL A 316 5.63 18.02 -22.92
C VAL A 316 6.60 17.64 -24.05
N ASN A 317 6.21 17.82 -25.31
CA ASN A 317 7.09 17.57 -26.44
C ASN A 317 8.39 18.39 -26.33
N LYS A 318 8.30 19.69 -26.03
CA LYS A 318 9.46 20.56 -25.91
C LYS A 318 10.38 20.16 -24.78
N LEU A 319 9.81 19.80 -23.60
CA LEU A 319 10.59 19.41 -22.44
C LEU A 319 11.36 18.10 -22.69
N PHE A 320 10.70 17.06 -23.20
CA PHE A 320 11.33 15.76 -23.43
C PHE A 320 12.20 15.72 -24.71
N SER A 321 12.12 16.69 -25.58
CA SER A 321 13.01 16.83 -26.73
C SER A 321 14.28 17.63 -26.43
N GLN A 322 14.55 17.99 -25.14
CA GLN A 322 15.79 18.69 -24.77
C GLN A 322 17.04 17.80 -24.85
N THR A 323 16.86 16.49 -24.80
CA THR A 323 17.92 15.47 -24.86
C THR A 323 17.50 14.35 -25.80
N ASP A 324 18.45 13.74 -26.50
CA ASP A 324 18.18 12.62 -27.40
C ASP A 324 17.82 11.33 -26.62
N ASP A 325 18.27 11.23 -25.35
CA ASP A 325 18.08 10.10 -24.44
C ASP A 325 17.16 10.47 -23.25
N ALA A 326 16.04 11.11 -23.52
CA ALA A 326 15.14 11.62 -22.49
C ALA A 326 14.73 10.59 -21.41
N PHE A 327 14.70 9.30 -21.72
CA PHE A 327 14.41 8.19 -20.80
C PHE A 327 15.62 7.31 -20.47
N MET A 328 16.84 7.74 -20.81
CA MET A 328 18.14 7.07 -20.55
C MET A 328 18.32 5.71 -21.23
N PHE A 329 17.32 5.15 -21.88
CA PHE A 329 17.38 3.90 -22.62
C PHE A 329 17.12 4.16 -24.11
N ARG A 330 17.96 3.65 -24.98
CA ARG A 330 17.79 3.78 -26.45
C ARG A 330 16.53 3.09 -26.96
N GLU A 331 16.11 2.04 -26.27
CA GLU A 331 14.91 1.26 -26.54
C GLU A 331 13.62 2.02 -26.22
N ILE A 332 13.72 3.13 -25.49
CA ILE A 332 12.59 3.99 -25.11
C ILE A 332 12.82 5.41 -25.66
N PRO A 333 12.78 5.60 -26.99
CA PRO A 333 12.93 6.92 -27.57
C PRO A 333 11.71 7.79 -27.26
N PHE A 334 11.93 9.07 -27.05
CA PHE A 334 10.83 10.02 -27.02
C PHE A 334 10.41 10.38 -28.45
N ILE A 335 9.16 10.10 -28.79
CA ILE A 335 8.55 10.47 -30.08
C ILE A 335 7.50 11.55 -29.81
N PRO A 336 7.66 12.77 -30.35
CA PRO A 336 6.67 13.82 -30.20
C PRO A 336 5.32 13.42 -30.77
N VAL A 337 4.25 13.78 -30.05
CA VAL A 337 2.86 13.48 -30.45
C VAL A 337 2.13 14.76 -30.86
N LYS A 338 1.02 14.60 -31.59
CA LYS A 338 0.15 15.71 -32.04
C LYS A 338 -1.07 15.80 -31.14
N SER A 339 -1.59 16.99 -30.91
CA SER A 339 -2.88 17.18 -30.26
C SER A 339 -4.02 16.82 -31.20
N ALA A 340 -5.05 16.15 -30.69
CA ALA A 340 -6.24 15.83 -31.46
C ALA A 340 -7.00 17.07 -31.94
N GLY A 341 -7.61 16.98 -33.12
CA GLY A 341 -8.36 18.11 -33.69
C GLY A 341 -9.48 18.64 -32.79
N LYS A 342 -10.15 17.75 -32.01
CA LYS A 342 -11.22 18.13 -31.09
C LYS A 342 -10.75 19.00 -29.90
N ASN A 343 -9.46 18.95 -29.59
CA ASN A 343 -8.87 19.63 -28.42
C ASN A 343 -8.28 21.01 -28.76
N GLN A 344 -8.29 21.43 -30.05
CA GLN A 344 -7.66 22.67 -30.50
C GLN A 344 -8.21 23.94 -29.85
N ALA A 345 -9.44 23.90 -29.36
CA ALA A 345 -10.10 25.01 -28.71
C ALA A 345 -9.97 25.04 -27.16
N LEU A 346 -9.31 24.04 -26.59
CA LEU A 346 -9.12 23.95 -25.13
C LEU A 346 -8.11 24.99 -24.64
N ARG A 347 -8.50 25.86 -23.72
CA ARG A 347 -7.64 26.84 -23.05
C ARG A 347 -8.12 27.16 -21.65
N PHE A 348 -7.19 27.42 -20.75
CA PHE A 348 -7.46 27.92 -19.41
C PHE A 348 -7.32 29.44 -19.39
N VAL A 349 -8.35 30.14 -18.94
CA VAL A 349 -8.37 31.61 -18.82
C VAL A 349 -8.45 31.97 -17.35
N PHE A 350 -7.57 32.87 -16.91
CA PHE A 350 -7.53 33.38 -15.55
C PHE A 350 -7.42 34.91 -15.58
N LYS A 351 -8.40 35.59 -14.95
CA LYS A 351 -8.52 37.05 -14.91
C LYS A 351 -8.48 37.68 -16.31
N GLY A 352 -9.12 37.03 -17.27
CA GLY A 352 -9.24 37.52 -18.65
C GLY A 352 -8.06 37.18 -19.56
N GLU A 353 -7.00 36.58 -19.04
CA GLU A 353 -5.81 36.19 -19.82
C GLU A 353 -5.74 34.66 -20.01
N THR A 354 -5.41 34.22 -21.20
CA THR A 354 -5.12 32.80 -21.48
C THR A 354 -3.81 32.44 -20.79
N GLN A 355 -3.88 31.44 -19.95
CA GLN A 355 -2.69 30.96 -19.20
C GLN A 355 -1.84 30.03 -20.05
N PRO A 356 -0.49 30.06 -19.87
CA PRO A 356 0.38 29.06 -20.44
C PRO A 356 -0.03 27.67 -19.95
N ALA A 357 0.11 26.66 -20.80
CA ALA A 357 -0.27 25.30 -20.45
C ALA A 357 0.63 24.70 -19.36
N MET A 358 1.89 25.09 -19.30
CA MET A 358 2.84 24.71 -18.25
C MET A 358 3.44 25.95 -17.59
N LYS A 359 3.38 25.99 -16.26
CA LYS A 359 3.93 27.12 -15.48
C LYS A 359 4.86 26.60 -14.38
N MET A 360 6.09 27.09 -14.39
CA MET A 360 7.09 26.75 -13.39
C MET A 360 7.15 27.82 -12.30
N TRP A 361 7.06 27.40 -11.05
CA TRP A 361 7.16 28.25 -9.86
C TRP A 361 8.52 28.02 -9.23
N LEU A 362 9.44 28.97 -9.42
CA LEU A 362 10.83 28.86 -8.97
C LEU A 362 11.01 29.54 -7.61
N MET A 363 11.47 28.79 -6.60
CA MET A 363 11.88 29.36 -5.32
C MET A 363 13.09 30.27 -5.47
N GLU A 364 13.06 31.41 -4.78
CA GLU A 364 14.19 32.30 -4.67
C GLU A 364 15.27 31.75 -3.72
N GLY A 365 16.51 32.21 -3.92
CA GLY A 365 17.67 31.85 -3.12
C GLY A 365 18.72 31.07 -3.90
N GLU A 366 19.91 30.96 -3.30
CA GLU A 366 21.05 30.24 -3.90
C GLU A 366 20.94 28.71 -3.70
N SER A 367 20.32 28.29 -2.61
CA SER A 367 20.09 26.88 -2.31
C SER A 367 19.00 26.71 -1.22
N CYS A 368 18.30 25.60 -1.25
CA CYS A 368 17.35 25.25 -0.20
C CYS A 368 17.43 23.77 0.18
N GLY A 369 17.07 23.47 1.44
CA GLY A 369 16.91 22.09 1.91
C GLY A 369 15.56 21.48 1.50
N VAL A 370 15.44 20.15 1.58
CA VAL A 370 14.21 19.43 1.22
C VAL A 370 13.01 19.90 2.06
N GLY A 371 13.19 20.10 3.37
CA GLY A 371 12.11 20.53 4.27
C GLY A 371 11.57 21.91 3.93
N ASP A 372 12.47 22.87 3.71
CA ASP A 372 12.10 24.24 3.34
C ASP A 372 11.41 24.29 1.98
N TYR A 373 11.92 23.51 1.02
CA TYR A 373 11.31 23.38 -0.30
C TYR A 373 9.88 22.84 -0.20
N GLN A 374 9.68 21.74 0.53
CA GLN A 374 8.38 21.12 0.65
C GLN A 374 7.38 22.03 1.38
N SER A 375 7.79 22.64 2.50
CA SER A 375 6.93 23.55 3.26
C SER A 375 6.51 24.78 2.46
N THR A 376 7.47 25.46 1.83
CA THR A 376 7.19 26.68 1.06
C THR A 376 6.34 26.36 -0.17
N MET A 377 6.67 25.30 -0.91
CA MET A 377 5.96 24.98 -2.14
C MET A 377 4.54 24.45 -1.91
N ALA A 378 4.30 23.78 -0.79
CA ALA A 378 2.94 23.42 -0.38
C ALA A 378 2.07 24.66 -0.14
N GLN A 379 2.62 25.70 0.49
CA GLN A 379 1.92 26.96 0.72
C GLN A 379 1.68 27.74 -0.60
N VAL A 380 2.66 27.79 -1.48
CA VAL A 380 2.51 28.40 -2.82
C VAL A 380 1.43 27.69 -3.63
N CYS A 381 1.42 26.35 -3.60
CA CYS A 381 0.39 25.53 -4.24
C CYS A 381 -1.01 25.85 -3.69
N ALA A 382 -1.16 25.88 -2.36
CA ALA A 382 -2.45 26.17 -1.71
C ALA A 382 -2.92 27.60 -2.01
N ALA A 383 -2.03 28.58 -1.98
CA ALA A 383 -2.34 29.98 -2.33
C ALA A 383 -2.85 30.11 -3.77
N GLN A 384 -2.18 29.47 -4.72
CA GLN A 384 -2.60 29.49 -6.12
C GLN A 384 -3.94 28.79 -6.34
N ILE A 385 -4.19 27.66 -5.66
CA ILE A 385 -5.48 26.99 -5.71
C ILE A 385 -6.57 27.88 -5.14
N CYS A 386 -6.31 28.58 -4.03
CA CYS A 386 -7.24 29.56 -3.46
C CYS A 386 -7.59 30.65 -4.46
N ASP A 387 -6.60 31.23 -5.14
CA ASP A 387 -6.81 32.24 -6.20
C ASP A 387 -7.70 31.72 -7.33
N TRP A 388 -7.46 30.48 -7.80
CA TRP A 388 -8.28 29.88 -8.84
C TRP A 388 -9.73 29.66 -8.41
N LEU A 389 -9.93 29.19 -7.17
CA LEU A 389 -11.28 28.95 -6.63
C LEU A 389 -12.04 30.25 -6.42
N GLN A 390 -11.41 31.28 -5.86
CA GLN A 390 -12.00 32.60 -5.68
C GLN A 390 -12.35 33.26 -7.03
N ALA A 391 -11.46 33.18 -7.99
CA ALA A 391 -11.70 33.68 -9.35
C ALA A 391 -12.76 32.84 -10.07
N GLY A 392 -12.81 31.52 -9.84
CA GLY A 392 -13.85 30.65 -10.38
C GLY A 392 -15.25 31.05 -9.89
N GLN A 393 -15.40 31.39 -8.60
CA GLN A 393 -16.66 31.91 -8.04
C GLN A 393 -17.09 33.25 -8.67
N ARG A 394 -16.11 34.08 -9.07
CA ARG A 394 -16.40 35.36 -9.75
C ARG A 394 -16.55 35.24 -11.27
N GLY A 395 -16.36 34.02 -11.82
CA GLY A 395 -16.39 33.82 -13.28
C GLY A 395 -15.13 34.34 -14.00
N GLU A 396 -14.02 34.51 -13.26
CA GLU A 396 -12.74 35.02 -13.77
C GLU A 396 -11.69 33.91 -14.03
N ALA A 397 -11.95 32.69 -13.51
CA ALA A 397 -11.16 31.50 -13.82
C ALA A 397 -12.06 30.52 -14.59
N LEU A 398 -11.76 30.31 -15.87
CA LEU A 398 -12.61 29.61 -16.82
C LEU A 398 -11.85 28.51 -17.56
N LEU A 399 -12.48 27.35 -17.66
CA LEU A 399 -12.07 26.27 -18.56
C LEU A 399 -12.88 26.40 -19.84
N MET A 400 -12.19 26.71 -20.93
CA MET A 400 -12.76 27.03 -22.23
C MET A 400 -12.65 25.87 -23.20
N ASN A 401 -13.74 25.62 -23.95
CA ASN A 401 -13.73 24.73 -25.11
C ASN A 401 -14.44 25.46 -26.26
N GLY A 402 -13.69 26.20 -27.07
CA GLY A 402 -14.24 27.15 -28.04
C GLY A 402 -14.97 28.28 -27.31
N ASP A 403 -16.26 28.44 -27.60
CA ASP A 403 -17.15 29.41 -26.97
C ASP A 403 -17.78 28.92 -25.67
N ASP A 404 -17.70 27.59 -25.40
CA ASP A 404 -18.16 27.02 -24.15
C ASP A 404 -17.18 27.32 -23.02
N ALA A 405 -17.68 28.02 -21.99
CA ALA A 405 -16.90 28.41 -20.83
C ALA A 405 -17.57 27.89 -19.55
N ARG A 406 -16.79 27.28 -18.69
CA ARG A 406 -17.25 26.92 -17.36
C ARG A 406 -16.27 27.38 -16.28
N PRO A 407 -16.78 27.87 -15.13
CA PRO A 407 -15.91 28.28 -14.04
C PRO A 407 -15.16 27.09 -13.43
N VAL A 408 -13.93 27.36 -12.97
CA VAL A 408 -13.12 26.40 -12.23
C VAL A 408 -13.76 26.08 -10.89
N ARG A 409 -13.80 24.81 -10.54
CA ARG A 409 -14.30 24.26 -9.27
C ARG A 409 -13.22 23.44 -8.57
N ALA A 410 -13.39 23.16 -7.29
CA ALA A 410 -12.44 22.35 -6.52
C ALA A 410 -12.19 20.97 -7.16
N SER A 411 -13.23 20.31 -7.68
CA SER A 411 -13.11 19.01 -8.38
C SER A 411 -12.31 19.04 -9.69
N ASP A 412 -12.01 20.22 -10.24
CA ASP A 412 -11.19 20.37 -11.44
C ASP A 412 -9.69 20.36 -11.13
N ILE A 413 -9.32 20.48 -9.85
CA ILE A 413 -7.95 20.69 -9.41
C ILE A 413 -7.44 19.43 -8.73
N SER A 414 -6.27 18.96 -9.20
CA SER A 414 -5.59 17.82 -8.60
C SER A 414 -4.14 18.17 -8.30
N VAL A 415 -3.69 17.81 -7.10
CA VAL A 415 -2.30 17.93 -6.68
C VAL A 415 -1.66 16.54 -6.70
N LEU A 416 -0.66 16.35 -7.53
CA LEU A 416 0.01 15.06 -7.65
C LEU A 416 1.28 15.04 -6.81
N VAL A 417 1.41 14.02 -5.98
CA VAL A 417 2.50 13.84 -5.00
C VAL A 417 3.13 12.45 -5.15
N ARG A 418 4.29 12.24 -4.54
CA ARG A 418 4.98 10.94 -4.56
C ARG A 418 4.69 10.10 -3.32
N SER A 419 4.38 10.74 -2.20
CA SER A 419 4.26 10.05 -0.90
C SER A 419 3.12 10.62 -0.05
N ARG A 420 2.73 9.83 0.96
CA ARG A 420 1.77 10.25 1.99
C ARG A 420 2.28 11.49 2.77
N GLN A 421 3.57 11.56 3.03
CA GLN A 421 4.15 12.71 3.73
C GLN A 421 3.99 14.00 2.93
N GLU A 422 4.25 13.95 1.61
CA GLU A 422 4.02 15.08 0.71
C GLU A 422 2.53 15.45 0.63
N ALA A 423 1.64 14.43 0.60
CA ALA A 423 0.19 14.65 0.63
C ALA A 423 -0.27 15.36 1.90
N ALA A 424 0.27 14.96 3.06
CA ALA A 424 -0.03 15.60 4.33
C ALA A 424 0.36 17.08 4.34
N GLN A 425 1.53 17.44 3.85
CA GLN A 425 1.99 18.83 3.76
C GLN A 425 1.08 19.68 2.88
N VAL A 426 0.64 19.16 1.73
CA VAL A 426 -0.30 19.86 0.85
C VAL A 426 -1.67 20.00 1.52
N ARG A 427 -2.18 18.95 2.14
CA ARG A 427 -3.46 18.97 2.86
C ARG A 427 -3.44 20.00 3.99
N ASP A 428 -2.39 20.03 4.78
CA ASP A 428 -2.25 20.97 5.89
C ASP A 428 -2.23 22.43 5.38
N ALA A 429 -1.52 22.69 4.27
CA ALA A 429 -1.52 24.01 3.63
C ALA A 429 -2.89 24.42 3.07
N LEU A 430 -3.64 23.50 2.46
CA LEU A 430 -5.01 23.73 1.99
C LEU A 430 -5.98 23.97 3.16
N THR A 431 -5.82 23.22 4.24
CA THR A 431 -6.65 23.35 5.45
C THR A 431 -6.48 24.73 6.10
N LEU A 432 -5.28 25.31 6.11
CA LEU A 432 -5.04 26.67 6.61
C LEU A 432 -5.80 27.75 5.82
N LEU A 433 -6.14 27.47 4.56
CA LEU A 433 -6.94 28.33 3.69
C LEU A 433 -8.41 27.88 3.60
N GLU A 434 -8.85 26.99 4.49
CA GLU A 434 -10.21 26.43 4.52
C GLU A 434 -10.66 25.79 3.21
N ILE A 435 -9.71 25.30 2.40
CA ILE A 435 -10.01 24.63 1.13
C ILE A 435 -10.23 23.14 1.39
N PRO A 436 -11.42 22.63 1.12
CA PRO A 436 -11.72 21.22 1.33
C PRO A 436 -10.96 20.36 0.33
N SER A 437 -10.22 19.38 0.82
CA SER A 437 -9.42 18.48 0.01
C SER A 437 -9.53 17.03 0.45
N VAL A 438 -9.34 16.11 -0.48
CA VAL A 438 -9.31 14.68 -0.22
C VAL A 438 -8.00 14.09 -0.70
N TYR A 439 -7.38 13.25 0.12
CA TYR A 439 -6.25 12.44 -0.30
C TYR A 439 -6.74 11.09 -0.80
N LEU A 440 -6.62 10.89 -2.11
CA LEU A 440 -7.01 9.65 -2.76
C LEU A 440 -5.86 8.65 -2.71
N SER A 441 -5.77 7.88 -1.64
CA SER A 441 -4.84 6.77 -1.51
C SER A 441 -5.61 5.46 -1.37
N ASN A 442 -5.25 4.46 -2.19
CA ASN A 442 -5.77 3.10 -2.03
C ASN A 442 -4.96 2.28 -1.02
N ARG A 443 -3.97 2.90 -0.37
CA ARG A 443 -3.05 2.21 0.55
C ARG A 443 -3.15 2.71 1.98
N ASP A 444 -4.00 3.69 2.26
CA ASP A 444 -4.19 4.13 3.63
C ASP A 444 -5.16 3.16 4.31
N SER A 445 -4.69 2.50 5.34
CA SER A 445 -5.52 1.64 6.16
C SER A 445 -6.46 2.49 7.01
N VAL A 446 -7.71 2.10 7.13
CA VAL A 446 -8.68 2.73 8.04
C VAL A 446 -8.20 2.65 9.50
N PHE A 447 -7.33 1.71 9.83
CA PHE A 447 -6.74 1.59 11.17
C PHE A 447 -5.67 2.63 11.50
N GLU A 448 -5.21 3.39 10.52
CA GLU A 448 -4.29 4.53 10.75
C GLU A 448 -5.01 5.85 11.07
N THR A 449 -6.32 5.84 11.07
CA THR A 449 -7.16 7.02 11.33
C THR A 449 -7.30 7.31 12.82
N LEU A 450 -7.64 8.57 13.16
CA LEU A 450 -8.00 8.93 14.53
C LEU A 450 -9.23 8.14 15.01
N GLU A 451 -10.16 7.89 14.12
CA GLU A 451 -11.40 7.16 14.35
C GLU A 451 -11.15 5.73 14.82
N ALA A 452 -10.11 5.07 14.32
CA ALA A 452 -9.71 3.75 14.80
C ALA A 452 -9.20 3.80 16.25
N GLN A 453 -8.42 4.81 16.59
CA GLN A 453 -7.94 5.01 17.97
C GLN A 453 -9.08 5.36 18.91
N GLU A 454 -10.00 6.25 18.51
CA GLU A 454 -11.18 6.59 19.28
C GLU A 454 -12.11 5.38 19.47
N MET A 455 -12.29 4.55 18.43
CA MET A 455 -13.03 3.29 18.52
C MET A 455 -12.40 2.32 19.51
N LEU A 456 -11.06 2.22 19.55
CA LEU A 456 -10.37 1.39 20.52
C LEU A 456 -10.65 1.85 21.95
N TRP A 457 -10.58 3.14 22.25
CA TRP A 457 -10.91 3.68 23.57
C TRP A 457 -12.36 3.44 23.93
N LEU A 458 -13.26 3.58 22.97
CA LEU A 458 -14.69 3.30 23.14
C LEU A 458 -14.94 1.84 23.53
N LEU A 459 -14.38 0.89 22.79
CA LEU A 459 -14.55 -0.53 23.07
C LEU A 459 -13.94 -0.91 24.43
N GLN A 460 -12.82 -0.31 24.81
CA GLN A 460 -12.21 -0.50 26.12
C GLN A 460 -13.13 0.01 27.25
N ALA A 461 -13.77 1.15 27.07
CA ALA A 461 -14.73 1.70 28.02
C ALA A 461 -15.99 0.85 28.16
N VAL A 462 -16.52 0.33 27.05
CA VAL A 462 -17.65 -0.60 27.09
C VAL A 462 -17.28 -1.90 27.80
N MET A 463 -16.07 -2.41 27.64
CA MET A 463 -15.62 -3.62 28.33
C MET A 463 -15.47 -3.42 29.85
N THR A 464 -15.01 -2.27 30.27
CA THR A 464 -14.66 -1.97 31.67
C THR A 464 -15.21 -0.61 32.10
N PRO A 465 -16.55 -0.41 32.11
CA PRO A 465 -17.15 0.88 32.42
C PRO A 465 -16.87 1.35 33.85
N GLU A 466 -16.53 0.44 34.76
CA GLU A 466 -16.13 0.71 36.14
C GLU A 466 -14.73 1.38 36.22
N ARG A 467 -13.94 1.40 35.14
CA ARG A 467 -12.64 2.07 35.12
C ARG A 467 -12.80 3.51 34.66
N GLU A 468 -12.83 4.44 35.63
CA GLU A 468 -13.06 5.86 35.35
C GLU A 468 -12.15 6.44 34.26
N ASN A 469 -10.84 6.16 34.29
CA ASN A 469 -9.91 6.72 33.30
C ASN A 469 -10.23 6.25 31.87
N THR A 470 -10.63 4.99 31.71
CA THR A 470 -11.00 4.43 30.41
C THR A 470 -12.28 5.07 29.90
N LEU A 471 -13.28 5.18 30.79
CA LEU A 471 -14.55 5.80 30.45
C LEU A 471 -14.41 7.28 30.10
N ARG A 472 -13.60 8.05 30.86
CA ARG A 472 -13.27 9.45 30.55
C ARG A 472 -12.59 9.59 29.19
N SER A 473 -11.65 8.71 28.85
CA SER A 473 -10.99 8.72 27.54
C SER A 473 -11.99 8.53 26.42
N ALA A 474 -12.94 7.61 26.55
CA ALA A 474 -14.00 7.40 25.57
C ALA A 474 -14.94 8.61 25.46
N LEU A 475 -15.36 9.17 26.58
CA LEU A 475 -16.26 10.35 26.63
C LEU A 475 -15.60 11.60 26.03
N ALA A 476 -14.28 11.73 26.13
CA ALA A 476 -13.51 12.84 25.57
C ALA A 476 -13.25 12.72 24.05
N THR A 477 -13.69 11.63 23.42
CA THR A 477 -13.55 11.47 21.97
C THR A 477 -14.48 12.40 21.20
N SER A 478 -14.08 12.77 20.02
CA SER A 478 -14.90 13.63 19.15
C SER A 478 -16.22 12.97 18.73
N MET A 479 -16.28 11.63 18.74
CA MET A 479 -17.53 10.88 18.49
C MET A 479 -18.61 11.19 19.51
N MET A 480 -18.25 11.39 20.78
CA MET A 480 -19.24 11.64 21.85
C MET A 480 -19.82 13.05 21.83
N GLY A 481 -19.18 13.99 21.14
CA GLY A 481 -19.68 15.37 21.01
C GLY A 481 -19.65 16.17 22.32
N LEU A 482 -19.00 15.67 23.37
CA LEU A 482 -18.88 16.38 24.65
C LEU A 482 -17.74 17.37 24.62
N ASN A 483 -17.96 18.55 25.18
CA ASN A 483 -16.91 19.53 25.39
C ASN A 483 -16.26 19.39 26.80
N ALA A 484 -15.21 20.17 27.06
CA ALA A 484 -14.51 20.09 28.33
C ALA A 484 -15.38 20.42 29.55
N LEU A 485 -16.33 21.34 29.39
CA LEU A 485 -17.26 21.72 30.47
C LEU A 485 -18.25 20.60 30.76
N ASP A 486 -18.72 19.90 29.74
CA ASP A 486 -19.61 18.75 29.90
C ASP A 486 -18.91 17.64 30.70
N ILE A 487 -17.64 17.35 30.39
CA ILE A 487 -16.84 16.36 31.10
C ILE A 487 -16.55 16.83 32.54
N GLU A 488 -16.25 18.10 32.76
CA GLU A 488 -16.07 18.66 34.09
C GLU A 488 -17.35 18.57 34.92
N THR A 489 -18.50 18.82 34.30
CA THR A 489 -19.81 18.70 34.97
C THR A 489 -20.07 17.25 35.39
N LEU A 490 -19.83 16.28 34.51
CA LEU A 490 -19.95 14.85 34.82
C LEU A 490 -18.99 14.42 35.93
N ASN A 491 -17.79 14.97 36.00
CA ASN A 491 -16.81 14.64 37.04
C ASN A 491 -17.22 15.18 38.42
N ASN A 492 -18.05 16.21 38.47
CA ASN A 492 -18.50 16.85 39.72
C ASN A 492 -19.90 16.41 40.15
N ASP A 493 -20.60 15.61 39.35
CA ASP A 493 -21.93 15.08 39.65
C ASP A 493 -21.88 13.53 39.67
N GLU A 494 -21.85 12.98 40.90
CA GLU A 494 -21.74 11.53 41.13
C GLU A 494 -22.92 10.77 40.51
N HIS A 495 -24.14 11.31 40.60
CA HIS A 495 -25.33 10.68 40.01
C HIS A 495 -25.30 10.66 38.50
N ALA A 496 -24.84 11.75 37.88
CA ALA A 496 -24.67 11.81 36.42
C ALA A 496 -23.57 10.83 35.97
N TRP A 497 -22.49 10.70 36.75
CA TRP A 497 -21.42 9.75 36.47
C TRP A 497 -21.91 8.29 36.57
N ASP A 498 -22.61 7.95 37.64
CA ASP A 498 -23.22 6.62 37.82
C ASP A 498 -24.18 6.25 36.70
N ALA A 499 -24.97 7.21 36.20
CA ALA A 499 -25.86 6.99 35.08
C ALA A 499 -25.08 6.65 33.77
N VAL A 500 -23.94 7.30 33.54
CA VAL A 500 -23.05 6.99 32.40
C VAL A 500 -22.44 5.59 32.54
N VAL A 501 -21.98 5.23 33.75
CA VAL A 501 -21.46 3.88 34.02
C VAL A 501 -22.52 2.81 33.74
N GLU A 502 -23.76 3.03 34.19
CA GLU A 502 -24.89 2.14 33.93
C GLU A 502 -25.22 2.01 32.47
N GLU A 503 -25.21 3.14 31.74
CA GLU A 503 -25.39 3.17 30.28
C GLU A 503 -24.35 2.30 29.56
N PHE A 504 -23.06 2.47 29.88
CA PHE A 504 -21.99 1.70 29.26
C PHE A 504 -22.02 0.21 29.67
N ASP A 505 -22.46 -0.11 30.89
CA ASP A 505 -22.76 -1.51 31.28
C ASP A 505 -23.88 -2.08 30.41
N GLY A 506 -24.90 -1.32 30.09
CA GLY A 506 -25.95 -1.68 29.14
C GLY A 506 -25.39 -2.04 27.76
N TYR A 507 -24.45 -1.23 27.23
CA TYR A 507 -23.76 -1.55 25.98
C TYR A 507 -22.93 -2.82 26.08
N ARG A 508 -22.23 -3.05 27.18
CA ARG A 508 -21.48 -4.30 27.46
C ARG A 508 -22.40 -5.52 27.43
N GLN A 509 -23.61 -5.42 28.01
CA GLN A 509 -24.58 -6.51 27.98
C GLN A 509 -25.10 -6.78 26.56
N ILE A 510 -25.35 -5.74 25.76
CA ILE A 510 -25.76 -5.88 24.34
C ILE A 510 -24.63 -6.58 23.58
N TRP A 511 -23.37 -6.16 23.75
CA TRP A 511 -22.22 -6.77 23.08
C TRP A 511 -22.13 -8.27 23.38
N ARG A 512 -22.20 -8.66 24.67
CA ARG A 512 -22.13 -10.06 25.08
C ARG A 512 -23.27 -10.93 24.54
N LYS A 513 -24.47 -10.37 24.42
CA LYS A 513 -25.66 -11.13 24.00
C LYS A 513 -25.88 -11.12 22.47
N ARG A 514 -25.51 -10.05 21.79
CA ARG A 514 -25.88 -9.81 20.38
C ARG A 514 -24.68 -9.53 19.47
N GLY A 515 -23.46 -9.38 20.02
CA GLY A 515 -22.26 -9.05 19.25
C GLY A 515 -21.95 -7.57 19.16
N VAL A 516 -20.81 -7.24 18.54
CA VAL A 516 -20.24 -5.89 18.51
C VAL A 516 -21.07 -4.91 17.66
N MET A 517 -21.60 -5.33 16.51
CA MET A 517 -22.35 -4.43 15.62
C MET A 517 -23.68 -3.93 16.24
N PRO A 518 -24.53 -4.76 16.84
CA PRO A 518 -25.73 -4.28 17.54
C PRO A 518 -25.40 -3.34 18.68
N MET A 519 -24.30 -3.57 19.40
CA MET A 519 -23.85 -2.67 20.47
C MET A 519 -23.43 -1.32 19.90
N LEU A 520 -22.59 -1.29 18.86
CA LEU A 520 -22.15 -0.05 18.22
C LEU A 520 -23.32 0.74 17.67
N ARG A 521 -24.30 0.10 17.03
CA ARG A 521 -25.52 0.78 16.54
C ARG A 521 -26.35 1.40 17.68
N ALA A 522 -26.50 0.68 18.79
CA ALA A 522 -27.23 1.20 19.96
C ALA A 522 -26.50 2.43 20.52
N LEU A 523 -25.19 2.38 20.67
CA LEU A 523 -24.36 3.47 21.15
C LEU A 523 -24.38 4.68 20.20
N MET A 524 -24.20 4.43 18.90
CA MET A 524 -24.22 5.50 17.86
C MET A 524 -25.57 6.24 17.87
N SER A 525 -26.68 5.51 18.01
CA SER A 525 -28.01 6.11 18.08
C SER A 525 -28.26 6.87 19.38
N ALA A 526 -27.87 6.30 20.53
CA ALA A 526 -28.12 6.92 21.83
C ALA A 526 -27.29 8.21 22.05
N ARG A 527 -26.09 8.25 21.50
CA ARG A 527 -25.13 9.37 21.61
C ARG A 527 -25.10 10.29 20.40
N ASN A 528 -25.99 10.13 19.42
CA ASN A 528 -26.07 10.93 18.19
C ASN A 528 -24.72 11.08 17.49
N ILE A 529 -23.93 9.99 17.40
CA ILE A 529 -22.55 10.03 16.90
C ILE A 529 -22.49 10.53 15.46
N ALA A 530 -23.46 10.14 14.62
CA ALA A 530 -23.50 10.58 13.23
C ALA A 530 -23.67 12.11 13.13
N GLU A 531 -24.58 12.66 13.90
CA GLU A 531 -24.84 14.10 13.94
C GLU A 531 -23.64 14.88 14.52
N ASN A 532 -23.04 14.37 15.59
CA ASN A 532 -21.86 14.98 16.20
C ASN A 532 -20.69 15.05 15.21
N LEU A 533 -20.44 13.97 14.47
CA LEU A 533 -19.36 13.93 13.50
C LEU A 533 -19.65 14.82 12.29
N LEU A 534 -20.87 14.76 11.74
CA LEU A 534 -21.24 15.57 10.58
C LEU A 534 -21.20 17.08 10.87
N ALA A 535 -21.30 17.49 12.12
CA ALA A 535 -21.12 18.87 12.55
C ALA A 535 -19.64 19.32 12.57
N THR A 536 -18.68 18.40 12.40
CA THR A 536 -17.23 18.69 12.40
C THR A 536 -16.68 18.83 10.99
N ALA A 537 -15.54 19.51 10.85
CA ALA A 537 -14.83 19.55 9.57
C ALA A 537 -14.41 18.14 9.13
N GLY A 538 -14.74 17.75 7.89
CA GLY A 538 -14.50 16.40 7.38
C GLY A 538 -15.37 15.30 8.01
N GLY A 539 -16.49 15.67 8.64
CA GLY A 539 -17.35 14.77 9.39
C GLY A 539 -17.92 13.61 8.58
N GLU A 540 -18.27 13.84 7.32
CA GLU A 540 -18.73 12.80 6.39
C GLU A 540 -17.67 11.68 6.25
N ARG A 541 -16.41 12.07 6.08
CA ARG A 541 -15.29 11.16 6.03
C ARG A 541 -15.12 10.35 7.31
N ARG A 542 -15.15 11.06 8.44
CA ARG A 542 -15.00 10.47 9.76
C ARG A 542 -16.10 9.44 10.07
N LEU A 543 -17.33 9.76 9.69
CA LEU A 543 -18.45 8.83 9.83
C LEU A 543 -18.28 7.59 8.94
N THR A 544 -17.83 7.76 7.70
CA THR A 544 -17.53 6.64 6.79
C THR A 544 -16.45 5.72 7.36
N ASP A 545 -15.38 6.28 7.93
CA ASP A 545 -14.30 5.50 8.54
C ASP A 545 -14.79 4.71 9.77
N ILE A 546 -15.64 5.31 10.62
CA ILE A 546 -16.24 4.62 11.78
C ILE A 546 -17.14 3.47 11.33
N LEU A 547 -17.98 3.67 10.32
CA LEU A 547 -18.83 2.62 9.79
C LEU A 547 -18.01 1.48 9.19
N HIS A 548 -16.94 1.81 8.47
CA HIS A 548 -16.03 0.81 7.92
C HIS A 548 -15.32 0.02 9.02
N ILE A 549 -14.77 0.69 10.04
CA ILE A 549 -14.15 0.01 11.20
C ILE A 549 -15.18 -0.91 11.89
N SER A 550 -16.43 -0.47 12.01
CA SER A 550 -17.50 -1.26 12.63
C SER A 550 -17.78 -2.56 11.86
N GLU A 551 -17.75 -2.50 10.51
CA GLU A 551 -17.90 -3.70 9.67
C GLU A 551 -16.71 -4.66 9.83
N LEU A 552 -15.48 -4.14 9.85
CA LEU A 552 -14.28 -4.95 10.06
C LEU A 552 -14.26 -5.60 11.46
N LEU A 553 -14.75 -4.89 12.48
CA LEU A 553 -14.92 -5.44 13.83
C LEU A 553 -15.98 -6.55 13.86
N GLN A 554 -17.05 -6.39 13.11
CA GLN A 554 -18.07 -7.44 13.00
C GLN A 554 -17.52 -8.69 12.32
N GLU A 555 -16.78 -8.52 11.22
CA GLU A 555 -16.14 -9.63 10.51
C GLU A 555 -15.14 -10.35 11.42
N ALA A 556 -14.23 -9.62 12.07
CA ALA A 556 -13.28 -10.19 13.02
C ALA A 556 -13.97 -10.88 14.20
N GLY A 557 -15.09 -10.33 14.68
CA GLY A 557 -15.87 -10.88 15.79
C GLY A 557 -16.49 -12.24 15.47
N THR A 558 -16.66 -12.61 14.19
CA THR A 558 -17.12 -13.96 13.81
C THR A 558 -16.04 -15.02 13.95
N GLN A 559 -14.77 -14.61 13.95
CA GLN A 559 -13.62 -15.52 14.00
C GLN A 559 -12.95 -15.57 15.38
N LEU A 560 -13.24 -14.60 16.24
CA LEU A 560 -12.59 -14.43 17.54
C LEU A 560 -13.54 -14.84 18.66
N GLU A 561 -13.01 -15.57 19.64
CA GLU A 561 -13.78 -16.23 20.71
C GLU A 561 -14.23 -15.29 21.85
N SER A 562 -13.76 -14.04 21.91
CA SER A 562 -14.09 -13.14 23.03
C SER A 562 -13.95 -11.65 22.69
N GLU A 563 -14.66 -10.81 23.47
CA GLU A 563 -14.57 -9.36 23.37
C GLU A 563 -13.12 -8.86 23.61
N HIS A 564 -12.39 -9.49 24.53
CA HIS A 564 -10.98 -9.17 24.79
C HIS A 564 -10.09 -9.48 23.58
N ALA A 565 -10.37 -10.58 22.87
CA ALA A 565 -9.65 -10.92 21.65
C ALA A 565 -9.91 -9.89 20.55
N LEU A 566 -11.14 -9.40 20.41
CA LEU A 566 -11.51 -8.40 19.44
C LEU A 566 -10.83 -7.03 19.70
N VAL A 567 -10.80 -6.58 20.96
CA VAL A 567 -10.09 -5.34 21.34
C VAL A 567 -8.58 -5.46 21.10
N ARG A 568 -8.01 -6.62 21.37
CA ARG A 568 -6.59 -6.89 21.10
C ARG A 568 -6.31 -6.90 19.60
N TRP A 569 -7.20 -7.50 18.82
CA TRP A 569 -7.13 -7.51 17.37
C TRP A 569 -7.13 -6.08 16.81
N LEU A 570 -8.05 -5.23 17.23
CA LEU A 570 -8.09 -3.82 16.82
C LEU A 570 -6.81 -3.08 17.20
N SER A 571 -6.35 -3.25 18.46
CA SER A 571 -5.11 -2.61 18.93
C SER A 571 -3.90 -3.06 18.11
N GLN A 572 -3.82 -4.32 17.72
CA GLN A 572 -2.73 -4.83 16.89
C GLN A 572 -2.77 -4.24 15.48
N HIS A 573 -3.94 -4.14 14.84
CA HIS A 573 -4.08 -3.54 13.51
C HIS A 573 -3.80 -2.03 13.49
N ILE A 574 -4.06 -1.33 14.59
CA ILE A 574 -3.66 0.08 14.76
C ILE A 574 -2.13 0.21 14.86
N LEU A 575 -1.47 -0.70 15.58
CA LEU A 575 -0.01 -0.68 15.74
C LEU A 575 0.73 -1.13 14.48
N GLU A 576 0.17 -2.09 13.76
CA GLU A 576 0.74 -2.70 12.56
C GLU A 576 -0.32 -2.74 11.44
N PRO A 577 -0.71 -1.56 10.89
CA PRO A 577 -1.71 -1.51 9.84
C PRO A 577 -1.19 -2.11 8.55
N ASP A 578 -1.97 -2.97 7.90
CA ASP A 578 -1.65 -3.48 6.56
C ASP A 578 -2.33 -2.65 5.48
N SER A 579 -1.56 -1.76 4.89
CA SER A 579 -2.02 -0.92 3.79
C SER A 579 -2.20 -1.66 2.45
N ASN A 580 -1.82 -2.94 2.37
CA ASN A 580 -2.01 -3.75 1.16
C ASN A 580 -3.30 -4.59 1.22
N ALA A 581 -3.85 -4.84 2.41
CA ALA A 581 -5.11 -5.55 2.56
C ALA A 581 -6.26 -4.70 2.00
N SER A 582 -6.93 -5.19 0.97
CA SER A 582 -8.02 -4.46 0.29
C SER A 582 -9.20 -4.15 1.23
N SER A 583 -9.47 -5.05 2.18
CA SER A 583 -10.51 -4.88 3.19
C SER A 583 -10.24 -3.72 4.16
N GLN A 584 -8.98 -3.38 4.41
CA GLN A 584 -8.58 -2.30 5.31
C GLN A 584 -8.44 -0.94 4.64
N GLN A 585 -8.52 -0.90 3.30
CA GLN A 585 -8.35 0.35 2.55
C GLN A 585 -9.51 1.30 2.79
N MET A 586 -9.18 2.58 3.01
CA MET A 586 -10.17 3.62 3.24
C MET A 586 -11.16 3.72 2.08
N ARG A 587 -12.45 3.79 2.37
CA ARG A 587 -13.51 3.95 1.37
C ARG A 587 -13.57 5.39 0.86
N LEU A 588 -13.77 5.55 -0.43
CA LEU A 588 -13.88 6.87 -1.07
C LEU A 588 -15.29 7.44 -0.88
N GLU A 589 -15.35 8.72 -0.59
CA GLU A 589 -16.58 9.50 -0.57
C GLU A 589 -16.87 10.18 -1.92
N SER A 590 -17.96 10.92 -1.99
CA SER A 590 -18.29 11.70 -3.16
C SER A 590 -17.34 12.90 -3.32
N ASP A 591 -16.42 12.82 -4.29
CA ASP A 591 -15.36 13.82 -4.55
C ASP A 591 -15.84 15.08 -5.29
N LYS A 592 -17.15 15.30 -5.42
CA LYS A 592 -17.72 16.30 -6.34
C LYS A 592 -17.35 17.76 -6.04
N HIS A 593 -16.85 18.07 -4.84
CA HIS A 593 -16.57 19.45 -4.42
C HIS A 593 -15.24 19.62 -3.70
N LEU A 594 -14.30 18.69 -3.88
CA LEU A 594 -13.03 18.64 -3.16
C LEU A 594 -11.85 18.77 -4.12
N VAL A 595 -10.79 19.45 -3.67
CA VAL A 595 -9.48 19.38 -4.34
C VAL A 595 -8.90 17.99 -4.09
N GLN A 596 -8.47 17.33 -5.16
CA GLN A 596 -7.96 15.97 -5.08
C GLN A 596 -6.44 15.97 -4.90
N ILE A 597 -5.95 15.35 -3.84
CA ILE A 597 -4.52 15.06 -3.66
C ILE A 597 -4.32 13.59 -4.02
N VAL A 598 -3.49 13.31 -5.02
CA VAL A 598 -3.36 11.96 -5.60
C VAL A 598 -1.88 11.60 -5.74
N THR A 599 -1.51 10.36 -5.46
CA THR A 599 -0.15 9.92 -5.82
C THR A 599 0.00 9.79 -7.33
N ILE A 600 1.18 10.16 -7.86
CA ILE A 600 1.44 10.06 -9.31
C ILE A 600 1.15 8.64 -9.83
N HIS A 601 1.50 7.61 -9.07
CA HIS A 601 1.21 6.21 -9.43
C HIS A 601 -0.29 5.94 -9.58
N LYS A 602 -1.12 6.46 -8.66
CA LYS A 602 -2.57 6.28 -8.72
C LYS A 602 -3.22 7.10 -9.82
N SER A 603 -2.60 8.21 -10.22
CA SER A 603 -3.11 9.05 -11.30
C SER A 603 -2.95 8.43 -12.69
N LYS A 604 -2.20 7.32 -12.83
CA LYS A 604 -2.05 6.61 -14.10
C LYS A 604 -3.42 6.15 -14.62
N GLY A 605 -3.69 6.39 -15.90
CA GLY A 605 -4.99 6.11 -16.50
C GLY A 605 -6.05 7.20 -16.30
N LEU A 606 -5.88 8.09 -15.31
CA LEU A 606 -6.81 9.20 -15.03
C LEU A 606 -6.38 10.48 -15.75
N GLU A 607 -7.27 11.47 -15.75
CA GLU A 607 -7.04 12.82 -16.30
C GLU A 607 -7.67 13.86 -15.40
N TYR A 608 -7.05 15.03 -15.33
CA TYR A 608 -7.49 16.14 -14.51
C TYR A 608 -7.41 17.45 -15.27
N PRO A 609 -8.39 18.34 -15.12
CA PRO A 609 -8.39 19.64 -15.77
C PRO A 609 -7.14 20.47 -15.47
N LEU A 610 -6.89 20.71 -14.18
CA LEU A 610 -5.77 21.48 -13.67
C LEU A 610 -4.92 20.65 -12.74
N VAL A 611 -3.62 20.58 -12.96
CA VAL A 611 -2.70 19.75 -12.18
C VAL A 611 -1.66 20.63 -11.50
N TRP A 612 -1.36 20.34 -10.24
CA TRP A 612 -0.22 20.87 -9.51
C TRP A 612 0.78 19.78 -9.16
N LEU A 613 2.06 20.03 -9.41
CA LEU A 613 3.19 19.16 -9.05
C LEU A 613 4.15 19.95 -8.15
N PRO A 614 3.87 20.08 -6.83
CA PRO A 614 4.60 21.00 -5.97
C PRO A 614 6.05 20.56 -5.69
N PHE A 615 6.33 19.26 -5.75
CA PHE A 615 7.61 18.71 -5.29
C PHE A 615 8.41 18.02 -6.39
N ILE A 616 8.33 18.55 -7.63
CA ILE A 616 8.83 17.85 -8.82
C ILE A 616 10.37 17.78 -8.90
N THR A 617 11.10 18.67 -8.20
CA THR A 617 12.56 18.61 -8.11
C THR A 617 13.06 17.75 -6.96
N ASN A 618 12.16 17.20 -6.10
CA ASN A 618 12.53 16.26 -5.08
C ASN A 618 12.84 14.88 -5.67
N PHE A 619 13.85 14.21 -5.13
CA PHE A 619 14.24 12.85 -5.53
C PHE A 619 14.82 12.08 -4.34
N ARG A 620 14.94 10.77 -4.45
CA ARG A 620 15.68 9.94 -3.49
C ARG A 620 16.89 9.36 -4.17
N VAL A 621 18.03 9.39 -3.49
CA VAL A 621 19.24 8.73 -3.95
C VAL A 621 19.10 7.24 -3.64
N GLN A 622 19.50 6.37 -4.57
CA GLN A 622 19.52 4.94 -4.34
C GLN A 622 20.74 4.57 -3.49
N ASP A 623 20.51 3.79 -2.44
CA ASP A 623 21.52 3.30 -1.51
C ASP A 623 21.75 1.79 -1.58
N GLN A 624 20.87 1.09 -2.31
CA GLN A 624 20.94 -0.35 -2.51
C GLN A 624 21.36 -0.67 -3.94
N ALA A 625 22.32 -1.57 -4.09
CA ALA A 625 22.79 -2.00 -5.39
C ALA A 625 21.93 -3.14 -5.96
N PHE A 626 20.68 -2.80 -6.27
CA PHE A 626 19.73 -3.65 -6.99
C PHE A 626 19.48 -3.05 -8.36
N TYR A 627 19.86 -3.76 -9.40
CA TYR A 627 19.80 -3.30 -10.78
C TYR A 627 19.56 -4.46 -11.75
N HIS A 628 19.34 -4.18 -13.02
CA HIS A 628 19.20 -5.18 -14.07
C HIS A 628 20.45 -5.23 -14.96
N ASP A 629 20.92 -6.43 -15.24
CA ASP A 629 21.98 -6.61 -16.22
C ASP A 629 21.50 -6.21 -17.61
N ARG A 630 22.26 -5.37 -18.30
CA ARG A 630 21.85 -4.79 -19.57
C ARG A 630 21.84 -5.74 -20.76
N HIS A 631 22.41 -6.93 -20.61
CA HIS A 631 22.47 -7.94 -21.67
C HIS A 631 21.47 -9.08 -21.44
N SER A 632 21.39 -9.58 -20.21
CA SER A 632 20.46 -10.66 -19.86
C SER A 632 19.08 -10.14 -19.46
N PHE A 633 18.98 -8.87 -19.05
CA PHE A 633 17.82 -8.25 -18.43
C PHE A 633 17.38 -8.91 -17.12
N GLU A 634 18.27 -9.66 -16.49
CA GLU A 634 18.01 -10.29 -15.19
C GLU A 634 18.22 -9.31 -14.03
N ALA A 635 17.37 -9.40 -13.03
CA ALA A 635 17.52 -8.62 -11.80
C ALA A 635 18.71 -9.13 -10.99
N VAL A 636 19.64 -8.23 -10.66
CA VAL A 636 20.88 -8.51 -9.92
C VAL A 636 20.89 -7.75 -8.60
N LEU A 637 21.23 -8.44 -7.53
CA LEU A 637 21.43 -7.84 -6.21
C LEU A 637 22.91 -7.97 -5.80
N ASP A 638 23.59 -6.85 -5.67
CA ASP A 638 24.94 -6.76 -5.15
C ASP A 638 24.90 -6.42 -3.66
N LEU A 639 25.08 -7.44 -2.82
CA LEU A 639 25.02 -7.28 -1.36
C LEU A 639 26.23 -6.53 -0.78
N ASN A 640 27.32 -6.41 -1.55
CA ASN A 640 28.52 -5.65 -1.18
C ASN A 640 28.42 -4.18 -1.60
N ALA A 641 27.38 -3.81 -2.34
CA ALA A 641 27.12 -2.44 -2.80
C ALA A 641 28.36 -1.80 -3.47
N ALA A 642 28.99 -2.52 -4.41
CA ALA A 642 30.09 -1.98 -5.18
C ALA A 642 29.66 -0.68 -5.89
N PRO A 643 30.54 0.35 -5.97
CA PRO A 643 30.18 1.65 -6.52
C PRO A 643 29.55 1.56 -7.92
N GLU A 644 30.06 0.72 -8.79
CA GLU A 644 29.53 0.49 -10.15
C GLU A 644 28.09 -0.06 -10.11
N SER A 645 27.80 -0.96 -9.17
CA SER A 645 26.45 -1.53 -8.99
C SER A 645 25.47 -0.49 -8.44
N VAL A 646 25.93 0.38 -7.55
CA VAL A 646 25.13 1.50 -7.03
C VAL A 646 24.85 2.52 -8.12
N ASP A 647 25.84 2.84 -8.98
CA ASP A 647 25.69 3.74 -10.12
C ASP A 647 24.68 3.22 -11.14
N LEU A 648 24.67 1.89 -11.41
CA LEU A 648 23.68 1.25 -12.27
C LEU A 648 22.26 1.35 -11.65
N ALA A 649 22.14 1.05 -10.37
CA ALA A 649 20.88 1.16 -9.65
C ALA A 649 20.36 2.62 -9.61
N GLU A 650 21.26 3.59 -9.44
CA GLU A 650 20.88 5.02 -9.47
C GLU A 650 20.47 5.46 -10.87
N ALA A 651 21.11 4.97 -11.92
CA ALA A 651 20.70 5.23 -13.30
C ALA A 651 19.28 4.67 -13.59
N GLU A 652 18.95 3.48 -13.08
CA GLU A 652 17.61 2.90 -13.21
C GLU A 652 16.56 3.71 -12.43
N ARG A 653 16.91 4.15 -11.20
CA ARG A 653 16.05 5.02 -10.41
C ARG A 653 15.73 6.32 -11.15
N LEU A 654 16.74 6.98 -11.73
CA LEU A 654 16.55 8.21 -12.48
C LEU A 654 15.70 7.97 -13.74
N ALA A 655 15.91 6.85 -14.45
CA ALA A 655 15.10 6.47 -15.59
C ALA A 655 13.62 6.21 -15.21
N GLU A 656 13.36 5.62 -14.05
CA GLU A 656 12.02 5.47 -13.51
C GLU A 656 11.40 6.82 -13.12
N ASP A 657 12.17 7.71 -12.47
CA ASP A 657 11.72 9.05 -12.12
C ASP A 657 11.37 9.91 -13.37
N LEU A 658 12.10 9.74 -14.49
CA LEU A 658 11.77 10.39 -15.76
C LEU A 658 10.44 9.90 -16.33
N ARG A 659 10.16 8.59 -16.26
CA ARG A 659 8.86 8.05 -16.63
C ARG A 659 7.75 8.53 -15.69
N LEU A 660 8.04 8.60 -14.38
CA LEU A 660 7.09 9.14 -13.40
C LEU A 660 6.76 10.61 -13.68
N LEU A 661 7.77 11.43 -14.05
CA LEU A 661 7.56 12.82 -14.48
C LEU A 661 6.68 12.87 -15.74
N TYR A 662 6.94 12.02 -16.71
CA TYR A 662 6.15 11.96 -17.95
C TYR A 662 4.69 11.61 -17.65
N VAL A 663 4.44 10.60 -16.81
CA VAL A 663 3.09 10.23 -16.38
C VAL A 663 2.41 11.42 -15.68
N ALA A 664 3.09 12.08 -14.74
CA ALA A 664 2.52 13.19 -13.99
C ALA A 664 2.10 14.36 -14.90
N LEU A 665 2.96 14.76 -15.83
CA LEU A 665 2.68 15.85 -16.77
C LEU A 665 1.53 15.52 -17.74
N THR A 666 1.47 14.27 -18.19
CA THR A 666 0.45 13.82 -19.14
C THR A 666 -0.93 13.56 -18.48
N ARG A 667 -1.08 13.83 -17.16
CA ARG A 667 -2.40 13.79 -16.51
C ARG A 667 -3.22 15.04 -16.73
N SER A 668 -2.57 16.18 -16.99
CA SER A 668 -3.26 17.45 -17.16
C SER A 668 -3.91 17.61 -18.53
N VAL A 669 -5.11 18.18 -18.53
CA VAL A 669 -5.85 18.50 -19.75
C VAL A 669 -5.56 19.93 -20.19
N TRP A 670 -5.76 20.93 -19.33
CA TRP A 670 -5.63 22.35 -19.69
C TRP A 670 -4.35 23.02 -19.21
N HIS A 671 -3.96 22.74 -17.94
CA HIS A 671 -2.83 23.44 -17.33
C HIS A 671 -2.13 22.58 -16.29
N CYS A 672 -0.80 22.75 -16.19
CA CYS A 672 0.05 22.11 -15.20
C CYS A 672 1.00 23.12 -14.55
N SER A 673 0.93 23.26 -13.21
CA SER A 673 1.87 24.05 -12.41
C SER A 673 2.93 23.16 -11.79
N LEU A 674 4.20 23.58 -11.85
CA LEU A 674 5.37 22.85 -11.35
C LEU A 674 6.11 23.66 -10.28
N GLY A 675 6.31 23.10 -9.10
CA GLY A 675 7.14 23.69 -8.05
C GLY A 675 8.62 23.32 -8.25
N VAL A 676 9.46 24.29 -8.47
CA VAL A 676 10.90 24.12 -8.73
C VAL A 676 11.72 24.86 -7.68
N ALA A 677 12.81 24.24 -7.21
CA ALA A 677 13.68 24.85 -6.22
C ALA A 677 15.16 24.51 -6.49
N PRO A 678 16.11 25.38 -6.12
CA PRO A 678 17.55 25.11 -6.15
C PRO A 678 17.92 24.16 -5.00
N LEU A 679 17.55 22.89 -5.12
CA LEU A 679 17.61 21.90 -4.05
C LEU A 679 19.03 21.43 -3.79
N VAL A 680 19.42 21.38 -2.49
CA VAL A 680 20.66 20.79 -2.03
C VAL A 680 20.33 19.74 -0.94
N ARG A 681 20.68 18.47 -1.20
CA ARG A 681 20.42 17.35 -0.29
C ARG A 681 21.59 17.02 0.63
N ARG A 682 22.81 17.17 0.13
CA ARG A 682 24.02 16.94 0.93
C ARG A 682 24.70 18.29 1.21
N ARG A 683 24.84 18.63 2.48
CA ARG A 683 25.74 19.70 2.91
C ARG A 683 27.18 19.20 2.73
N GLY A 684 27.71 19.32 1.53
CA GLY A 684 29.11 19.04 1.21
C GLY A 684 29.79 20.25 0.64
N ASP A 685 31.12 20.25 0.60
CA ASP A 685 32.04 21.36 0.32
C ASP A 685 31.92 22.04 -1.06
N LYS A 686 30.91 21.76 -1.87
CA LYS A 686 30.71 22.39 -3.18
C LYS A 686 29.95 23.71 -3.00
N LYS A 687 30.66 24.80 -2.93
CA LYS A 687 30.09 26.15 -3.01
C LYS A 687 29.46 26.35 -4.38
N GLY A 688 28.14 26.54 -4.43
CA GLY A 688 27.39 27.07 -5.54
C GLY A 688 26.52 26.09 -6.33
N ASP A 689 26.93 24.83 -6.49
CA ASP A 689 26.17 23.88 -7.30
C ASP A 689 25.01 23.26 -6.52
N THR A 690 23.86 23.05 -7.22
CA THR A 690 22.68 22.40 -6.69
C THR A 690 22.65 20.92 -7.09
N ASP A 691 21.85 20.10 -6.35
CA ASP A 691 21.64 18.68 -6.68
C ASP A 691 20.48 18.46 -7.68
N VAL A 692 19.90 19.51 -8.23
CA VAL A 692 18.70 19.46 -9.09
C VAL A 692 18.93 18.58 -10.33
N HIS A 693 20.15 18.56 -10.89
CA HIS A 693 20.52 17.74 -12.05
C HIS A 693 20.29 16.22 -11.84
N GLN A 694 20.19 15.75 -10.58
CA GLN A 694 19.90 14.37 -10.20
C GLN A 694 18.39 14.07 -10.14
N SER A 695 17.54 15.09 -10.23
CA SER A 695 16.09 14.93 -10.37
C SER A 695 15.69 14.70 -11.82
N ALA A 696 14.50 14.13 -12.05
CA ALA A 696 14.00 13.92 -13.41
C ALA A 696 13.87 15.23 -14.20
N LEU A 697 13.26 16.25 -13.61
CA LEU A 697 13.13 17.56 -14.27
C LEU A 697 14.50 18.20 -14.49
N GLY A 698 15.37 18.18 -13.49
CA GLY A 698 16.72 18.73 -13.59
C GLY A 698 17.57 18.03 -14.65
N ARG A 699 17.46 16.72 -14.80
CA ARG A 699 18.13 15.97 -15.88
C ARG A 699 17.76 16.49 -17.26
N LEU A 700 16.49 16.78 -17.50
CA LEU A 700 16.02 17.32 -18.79
C LEU A 700 16.46 18.78 -18.99
N LEU A 701 16.35 19.64 -17.97
CA LEU A 701 16.70 21.05 -18.04
C LEU A 701 18.20 21.28 -18.15
N GLN A 702 19.00 20.59 -17.33
CA GLN A 702 20.44 20.79 -17.17
C GLN A 702 21.28 19.77 -17.93
N LYS A 703 20.62 18.84 -18.66
CA LYS A 703 21.27 17.75 -19.43
C LYS A 703 22.19 16.88 -18.56
N GLY A 704 21.87 16.76 -17.27
CA GLY A 704 22.63 15.99 -16.28
C GLY A 704 23.86 16.69 -15.71
N GLU A 705 24.15 17.96 -16.08
CA GLU A 705 25.30 18.71 -15.58
C GLU A 705 24.90 19.50 -14.33
N PRO A 706 25.74 19.50 -13.25
CA PRO A 706 25.52 20.33 -12.08
C PRO A 706 25.46 21.80 -12.46
N GLN A 707 24.52 22.53 -11.89
CA GLN A 707 24.39 23.98 -12.06
C GLN A 707 24.08 24.64 -10.70
N ASP A 708 24.46 25.90 -10.56
CA ASP A 708 23.99 26.73 -9.45
C ASP A 708 22.54 27.21 -9.67
N ALA A 709 22.00 27.98 -8.75
CA ALA A 709 20.66 28.52 -8.85
C ALA A 709 20.46 29.43 -10.06
N ALA A 710 21.48 30.21 -10.44
CA ALA A 710 21.45 31.09 -11.59
C ALA A 710 21.45 30.29 -12.92
N GLY A 711 22.27 29.25 -13.00
CA GLY A 711 22.28 28.31 -14.13
C GLY A 711 20.95 27.57 -14.28
N LEU A 712 20.36 27.11 -13.19
CA LEU A 712 19.02 26.49 -13.20
C LEU A 712 17.97 27.47 -13.76
N ARG A 713 17.96 28.70 -13.28
CA ARG A 713 17.09 29.78 -13.80
C ARG A 713 17.27 30.00 -15.30
N THR A 714 18.51 30.10 -15.77
CA THR A 714 18.82 30.27 -17.20
C THR A 714 18.29 29.08 -18.02
N CYS A 715 18.39 27.84 -17.50
CA CYS A 715 17.83 26.66 -18.18
C CYS A 715 16.29 26.73 -18.29
N ILE A 716 15.61 27.19 -17.23
CA ILE A 716 14.15 27.37 -17.22
C ILE A 716 13.75 28.46 -18.22
N GLU A 717 14.45 29.62 -18.23
CA GLU A 717 14.19 30.73 -19.16
C GLU A 717 14.35 30.30 -20.62
N ALA A 718 15.36 29.50 -20.93
CA ALA A 718 15.58 28.96 -22.29
C ALA A 718 14.46 28.00 -22.75
N LEU A 719 13.76 27.35 -21.82
CA LEU A 719 12.63 26.47 -22.15
C LEU A 719 11.32 27.25 -22.41
N CYS A 720 11.19 28.48 -21.91
CA CYS A 720 9.97 29.28 -22.01
C CYS A 720 9.57 29.62 -23.46
N ASN A 721 8.27 29.70 -23.70
CA ASN A 721 7.61 30.12 -24.93
C ASN A 721 6.15 30.50 -24.63
N ASP A 722 5.29 30.59 -25.65
CA ASP A 722 3.85 30.90 -25.44
C ASP A 722 3.11 29.84 -24.59
N ASP A 723 3.55 28.58 -24.65
CA ASP A 723 2.94 27.46 -23.91
C ASP A 723 3.59 27.20 -22.55
N ILE A 724 4.82 27.65 -22.30
CA ILE A 724 5.61 27.42 -21.10
C ILE A 724 6.08 28.75 -20.53
N ALA A 725 5.71 29.03 -19.29
CA ALA A 725 6.17 30.22 -18.57
C ALA A 725 6.76 29.86 -17.19
N TRP A 726 7.50 30.79 -16.60
CA TRP A 726 7.94 30.67 -15.23
C TRP A 726 7.63 31.93 -14.43
N GLN A 727 7.57 31.76 -13.12
CA GLN A 727 7.34 32.83 -12.17
C GLN A 727 8.07 32.49 -10.87
N THR A 728 8.51 33.54 -10.14
CA THR A 728 9.01 33.38 -8.78
C THR A 728 7.92 32.83 -7.87
N ALA A 729 8.24 31.81 -7.08
CA ALA A 729 7.34 31.24 -6.10
C ALA A 729 7.19 32.23 -4.93
N GLN A 730 5.99 32.76 -4.74
CA GLN A 730 5.65 33.66 -3.65
C GLN A 730 4.43 33.13 -2.93
N ILE A 731 4.48 33.13 -1.60
CA ILE A 731 3.32 32.81 -0.75
C ILE A 731 2.43 34.06 -0.79
N GLY A 732 1.22 33.90 -1.31
CA GLY A 732 0.24 34.97 -1.35
C GLY A 732 -0.38 35.23 0.02
N ASP A 733 -0.81 36.50 0.27
CA ASP A 733 -1.62 36.88 1.43
C ASP A 733 -3.12 36.53 1.17
N ASN A 734 -3.40 35.25 0.98
CA ASN A 734 -4.74 34.80 0.64
C ASN A 734 -5.62 34.75 1.89
N GLN A 735 -6.82 35.33 1.77
CA GLN A 735 -7.87 35.10 2.76
C GLN A 735 -8.43 33.67 2.62
N PRO A 736 -8.86 33.04 3.71
CA PRO A 736 -9.50 31.73 3.65
C PRO A 736 -10.61 31.69 2.61
N TRP A 737 -10.71 30.55 1.92
CA TRP A 737 -11.70 30.36 0.86
C TRP A 737 -13.08 30.15 1.49
N GLN A 738 -14.03 31.01 1.12
CA GLN A 738 -15.41 30.89 1.56
C GLN A 738 -16.29 30.43 0.39
N VAL A 739 -17.05 29.36 0.63
CA VAL A 739 -18.07 28.93 -0.33
C VAL A 739 -19.18 29.97 -0.34
N ASN A 740 -19.52 30.48 -1.52
CA ASN A 740 -20.69 31.33 -1.67
C ASN A 740 -21.98 30.48 -1.50
N ASP A 741 -22.58 30.52 -0.34
CA ASP A 741 -23.85 29.82 0.00
C ASP A 741 -25.07 30.21 -0.84
N ALA A 742 -24.93 31.15 -1.79
CA ALA A 742 -26.02 31.62 -2.65
C ALA A 742 -26.62 30.53 -3.57
N LEU A 743 -26.16 29.30 -3.53
CA LEU A 743 -26.68 28.17 -4.30
C LEU A 743 -27.01 26.93 -3.44
N THR A 744 -27.31 27.11 -2.15
CA THR A 744 -27.99 26.05 -1.39
C THR A 744 -29.42 25.96 -1.91
N ALA A 745 -29.60 25.14 -2.95
CA ALA A 745 -30.94 24.68 -3.28
C ALA A 745 -31.51 23.99 -2.03
N GLU A 746 -32.72 24.35 -1.63
CA GLU A 746 -33.44 23.62 -0.58
C GLU A 746 -33.35 22.14 -0.89
N LEU A 747 -32.68 21.41 -0.01
CA LEU A 747 -32.56 19.95 -0.13
C LEU A 747 -33.94 19.36 0.18
N ASN A 748 -34.70 19.08 -0.85
CA ASN A 748 -35.94 18.34 -0.75
C ASN A 748 -35.66 16.84 -0.99
N ALA A 749 -36.21 15.99 -0.12
CA ALA A 749 -36.16 14.55 -0.32
C ALA A 749 -36.78 14.20 -1.68
N ARG A 750 -36.04 13.44 -2.49
CA ARG A 750 -36.61 12.93 -3.75
C ARG A 750 -37.79 12.02 -3.44
N THR A 751 -38.96 12.40 -3.93
CA THR A 751 -40.10 11.48 -3.94
C THR A 751 -39.89 10.41 -4.99
N LEU A 752 -40.02 9.17 -4.57
CA LEU A 752 -39.96 8.03 -5.47
C LEU A 752 -41.11 8.09 -6.47
N GLN A 753 -40.84 8.43 -7.72
CA GLN A 753 -41.85 8.50 -8.78
C GLN A 753 -42.17 7.13 -9.40
N ARG A 754 -41.36 6.14 -9.13
CA ARG A 754 -41.52 4.76 -9.63
C ARG A 754 -41.07 3.79 -8.56
N LEU A 755 -41.97 2.93 -8.13
CA LEU A 755 -41.55 1.77 -7.31
C LEU A 755 -40.62 0.88 -8.16
N PRO A 756 -39.42 0.53 -7.68
CA PRO A 756 -38.58 -0.41 -8.35
C PRO A 756 -39.34 -1.72 -8.47
N GLY A 757 -39.66 -2.12 -9.68
CA GLY A 757 -40.22 -3.45 -9.95
C GLY A 757 -39.06 -4.44 -9.97
N ASP A 758 -38.84 -5.12 -8.87
CA ASP A 758 -37.96 -6.27 -8.87
C ASP A 758 -38.61 -7.41 -9.64
N ASN A 759 -38.21 -7.57 -10.89
CA ASN A 759 -38.71 -8.65 -11.77
C ASN A 759 -38.03 -10.01 -11.50
N TRP A 760 -37.09 -10.06 -10.55
CA TRP A 760 -36.41 -11.29 -10.14
C TRP A 760 -36.29 -11.37 -8.62
N ARG A 761 -36.33 -12.57 -8.09
CA ARG A 761 -36.08 -12.86 -6.68
C ARG A 761 -35.26 -14.14 -6.58
N VAL A 762 -34.31 -14.16 -5.67
CA VAL A 762 -33.76 -15.41 -5.15
C VAL A 762 -34.77 -15.93 -4.12
N THR A 763 -35.31 -17.12 -4.35
CA THR A 763 -36.26 -17.74 -3.44
C THR A 763 -35.84 -19.18 -3.15
N SER A 764 -36.04 -19.60 -1.91
CA SER A 764 -35.85 -20.98 -1.53
C SER A 764 -37.03 -21.85 -1.98
N TYR A 765 -36.88 -23.18 -1.91
CA TYR A 765 -37.96 -24.14 -2.17
C TYR A 765 -39.23 -23.83 -1.36
N SER A 766 -39.05 -23.50 -0.07
CA SER A 766 -40.15 -23.09 0.80
C SER A 766 -40.86 -21.81 0.34
N GLY A 767 -40.11 -20.86 -0.21
CA GLY A 767 -40.67 -19.64 -0.81
C GLY A 767 -41.47 -19.87 -2.10
N LEU A 768 -41.13 -20.90 -2.86
CA LEU A 768 -41.89 -21.32 -4.05
C LEU A 768 -43.20 -22.03 -3.67
N GLN A 769 -43.17 -22.86 -2.60
CA GLN A 769 -44.35 -23.57 -2.12
C GLN A 769 -45.43 -22.63 -1.56
N GLN A 770 -45.05 -21.54 -0.88
CA GLN A 770 -45.99 -20.52 -0.39
C GLN A 770 -46.74 -19.77 -1.53
N ARG A 771 -46.20 -19.75 -2.74
CA ARG A 771 -46.82 -19.11 -3.89
C ARG A 771 -47.82 -19.99 -4.63
N GLY A 772 -47.77 -21.29 -4.42
CA GLY A 772 -48.69 -22.24 -5.07
C GLY A 772 -50.12 -22.24 -4.50
N HIS A 773 -50.34 -21.62 -3.35
CA HIS A 773 -51.65 -21.55 -2.69
C HIS A 773 -52.08 -20.10 -2.52
N GLY A 774 -52.65 -19.56 -3.54
CA GLY A 774 -53.74 -18.60 -3.66
C GLY A 774 -53.67 -17.27 -2.92
N ILE A 775 -53.90 -16.22 -3.71
CA ILE A 775 -54.42 -14.86 -3.36
C ILE A 775 -53.37 -13.86 -2.86
N ALA A 776 -53.20 -12.84 -3.71
CA ALA A 776 -52.44 -11.63 -3.44
C ALA A 776 -52.84 -10.95 -2.11
N GLN A 777 -51.95 -10.97 -1.16
CA GLN A 777 -51.91 -9.91 -0.14
C GLN A 777 -50.52 -9.29 -0.19
N ASP A 778 -50.52 -7.96 -0.25
CA ASP A 778 -49.34 -7.10 -0.26
C ASP A 778 -48.30 -7.55 0.78
N LEU A 779 -47.17 -8.07 0.30
CA LEU A 779 -46.04 -8.37 1.15
C LEU A 779 -45.05 -7.21 1.04
N MET A 780 -45.12 -6.28 1.95
CA MET A 780 -44.00 -5.43 2.34
C MET A 780 -42.80 -6.32 2.70
N PRO A 781 -41.58 -6.01 2.32
CA PRO A 781 -40.41 -6.71 2.82
C PRO A 781 -40.35 -6.52 4.34
N ARG A 782 -40.57 -7.60 5.05
CA ARG A 782 -40.30 -7.64 6.49
C ARG A 782 -38.80 -7.65 6.68
N LEU A 783 -38.27 -6.53 7.07
CA LEU A 783 -37.05 -6.48 7.88
C LEU A 783 -37.29 -7.38 9.11
N ASP A 784 -36.33 -8.23 9.45
CA ASP A 784 -36.37 -9.04 10.65
C ASP A 784 -36.76 -8.15 11.85
N VAL A 785 -38.00 -8.28 12.27
CA VAL A 785 -38.47 -7.68 13.51
C VAL A 785 -38.69 -8.82 14.47
N ASP A 786 -37.67 -9.18 15.19
CA ASP A 786 -37.81 -9.76 16.51
C ASP A 786 -38.31 -8.67 17.47
N ALA A 787 -39.59 -8.36 17.38
CA ALA A 787 -40.24 -7.53 18.36
C ALA A 787 -41.42 -8.32 18.94
N ALA A 788 -41.29 -8.61 20.21
CA ALA A 788 -42.32 -9.23 21.04
C ALA A 788 -43.69 -8.57 20.83
N GLY A 789 -44.59 -9.30 20.22
CA GLY A 789 -46.02 -8.94 20.17
C GLY A 789 -46.71 -9.45 21.40
N VAL A 790 -47.47 -8.58 22.02
CA VAL A 790 -48.37 -8.85 23.15
C VAL A 790 -49.34 -9.96 22.81
N VAL A 791 -49.35 -11.02 23.63
CA VAL A 791 -50.26 -12.14 23.52
C VAL A 791 -51.55 -11.82 24.29
N SER A 792 -52.67 -11.83 23.59
CA SER A 792 -53.99 -12.01 24.25
C SER A 792 -54.27 -13.46 24.44
N VAL A 793 -54.62 -13.82 25.66
CA VAL A 793 -54.97 -15.15 26.14
C VAL A 793 -56.24 -15.64 25.49
N VAL A 794 -56.22 -16.79 24.84
CA VAL A 794 -57.42 -17.60 24.58
C VAL A 794 -56.99 -19.08 24.59
N GLU A 795 -57.72 -19.86 25.45
CA GLU A 795 -57.98 -21.32 25.49
C GLU A 795 -56.94 -22.27 24.94
N GLU A 796 -56.63 -23.32 25.72
CA GLU A 796 -55.70 -24.39 25.37
C GLU A 796 -56.17 -25.12 24.08
N PRO A 797 -55.48 -24.92 22.95
CA PRO A 797 -55.67 -25.79 21.81
C PRO A 797 -54.76 -27.01 21.94
N THR A 798 -55.22 -28.15 21.56
CA THR A 798 -54.40 -29.33 21.30
C THR A 798 -53.20 -28.91 20.43
N LEU A 799 -51.97 -29.12 20.93
CA LEU A 799 -50.75 -28.85 20.20
C LEU A 799 -50.76 -29.53 18.84
N THR A 800 -50.45 -28.80 17.81
CA THR A 800 -50.34 -29.30 16.43
C THR A 800 -48.95 -29.03 15.85
N PRO A 801 -48.47 -29.80 14.87
CA PRO A 801 -47.16 -29.59 14.24
C PRO A 801 -46.96 -28.14 13.68
N HIS A 802 -48.04 -27.48 13.28
CA HIS A 802 -48.01 -26.11 12.76
C HIS A 802 -47.73 -25.03 13.82
N GLN A 803 -47.86 -25.40 15.08
CA GLN A 803 -47.56 -24.51 16.21
C GLN A 803 -46.12 -24.67 16.73
N PHE A 804 -45.37 -25.65 16.20
CA PHE A 804 -43.95 -25.78 16.51
C PHE A 804 -43.22 -24.47 16.21
N PRO A 805 -42.21 -24.06 17.00
CA PRO A 805 -41.48 -22.85 16.78
C PRO A 805 -41.01 -22.70 15.34
N ARG A 806 -41.04 -21.46 14.80
CA ARG A 806 -40.63 -21.18 13.42
C ARG A 806 -39.32 -20.39 13.38
N GLY A 807 -38.45 -20.65 12.41
CA GLY A 807 -37.19 -19.99 12.24
C GLY A 807 -36.10 -20.92 11.74
N ALA A 808 -34.88 -20.39 11.53
CA ALA A 808 -33.77 -21.21 11.04
C ALA A 808 -33.41 -22.35 12.00
N SER A 809 -33.24 -22.07 13.29
CA SER A 809 -32.88 -23.09 14.30
C SER A 809 -33.93 -24.20 14.46
N PRO A 810 -35.24 -23.91 14.60
CA PRO A 810 -36.25 -24.96 14.59
C PRO A 810 -36.33 -25.73 13.27
N GLY A 811 -36.11 -25.05 12.13
CA GLY A 811 -36.05 -25.70 10.81
C GLY A 811 -34.93 -26.72 10.74
N THR A 812 -33.70 -26.31 11.08
CA THR A 812 -32.52 -27.18 11.11
C THR A 812 -32.72 -28.34 12.06
N PHE A 813 -33.33 -28.11 13.23
CA PHE A 813 -33.67 -29.16 14.15
C PHE A 813 -34.62 -30.21 13.52
N LEU A 814 -35.68 -29.78 12.85
CA LEU A 814 -36.62 -30.75 12.21
C LEU A 814 -35.91 -31.49 11.06
N HIS A 815 -35.05 -30.89 10.31
CA HIS A 815 -34.21 -31.55 9.30
C HIS A 815 -33.31 -32.63 9.92
N SER A 816 -32.63 -32.29 11.04
CA SER A 816 -31.74 -33.23 11.73
C SER A 816 -32.47 -34.47 12.27
N LEU A 817 -33.77 -34.37 12.59
CA LEU A 817 -34.56 -35.56 12.96
C LEU A 817 -34.68 -36.53 11.81
N PHE A 818 -34.91 -36.06 10.57
CA PHE A 818 -35.00 -36.94 9.40
C PHE A 818 -33.63 -37.46 8.94
N GLU A 819 -32.57 -36.74 9.23
CA GLU A 819 -31.19 -37.13 8.92
C GLU A 819 -30.77 -38.35 9.71
N ASP A 820 -31.07 -38.35 11.02
CA ASP A 820 -30.67 -39.41 11.97
C ASP A 820 -31.65 -40.61 12.05
N LEU A 821 -32.81 -40.54 11.40
CA LEU A 821 -33.86 -41.51 11.56
C LEU A 821 -33.71 -42.67 10.58
N ASP A 822 -33.85 -43.94 11.07
CA ASP A 822 -34.09 -45.12 10.22
C ASP A 822 -35.58 -45.17 9.82
N PHE A 823 -35.88 -44.85 8.59
CA PHE A 823 -37.25 -44.74 8.07
C PHE A 823 -38.05 -46.08 8.15
N THR A 824 -37.37 -47.23 8.22
CA THR A 824 -37.99 -48.55 8.26
C THR A 824 -38.40 -48.97 9.66
N GLN A 825 -37.92 -48.28 10.70
CA GLN A 825 -38.21 -48.64 12.09
C GLN A 825 -39.31 -47.75 12.68
N PRO A 826 -40.07 -48.23 13.67
CA PRO A 826 -40.97 -47.40 14.44
C PRO A 826 -40.20 -46.32 15.18
N ILE A 827 -40.76 -45.11 15.26
CA ILE A 827 -40.13 -43.99 15.96
C ILE A 827 -40.19 -44.22 17.47
N ASP A 828 -39.04 -44.20 18.15
CA ASP A 828 -38.96 -44.26 19.60
C ASP A 828 -39.28 -42.89 20.23
N PRO A 829 -40.35 -42.76 21.01
CA PRO A 829 -40.66 -41.48 21.66
C PRO A 829 -39.55 -40.97 22.59
N ASN A 830 -38.79 -41.86 23.25
CA ASN A 830 -37.65 -41.44 24.08
C ASN A 830 -36.54 -40.82 23.28
N TRP A 831 -36.29 -41.33 22.06
CA TRP A 831 -35.31 -40.72 21.14
C TRP A 831 -35.77 -39.32 20.69
N VAL A 832 -37.06 -39.12 20.42
CA VAL A 832 -37.60 -37.78 20.07
C VAL A 832 -37.44 -36.83 21.26
N GLN A 833 -37.71 -37.29 22.47
CA GLN A 833 -37.53 -36.51 23.70
C GLN A 833 -36.06 -36.11 23.90
N GLU A 834 -35.13 -37.04 23.75
CA GLU A 834 -33.69 -36.75 23.85
C GLU A 834 -33.24 -35.70 22.81
N LYS A 835 -33.71 -35.81 21.59
CA LYS A 835 -33.42 -34.83 20.53
C LYS A 835 -33.99 -33.44 20.83
N LEU A 836 -35.21 -33.35 21.39
CA LEU A 836 -35.84 -32.11 21.84
C LEU A 836 -35.01 -31.43 22.93
N GLU A 837 -34.55 -32.21 23.91
CA GLU A 837 -33.69 -31.70 25.01
C GLU A 837 -32.36 -31.16 24.48
N LEU A 838 -31.71 -31.89 23.54
CA LEU A 838 -30.48 -31.45 22.89
C LEU A 838 -30.69 -30.22 22.04
N GLY A 839 -31.82 -30.09 21.36
CA GLY A 839 -32.19 -28.92 20.54
C GLY A 839 -32.69 -27.73 21.35
N GLY A 840 -32.87 -27.87 22.68
CA GLY A 840 -33.39 -26.82 23.57
C GLY A 840 -34.87 -26.53 23.40
N PHE A 841 -35.66 -27.53 22.93
CA PHE A 841 -37.10 -27.42 22.77
C PHE A 841 -37.85 -28.11 23.95
N GLU A 842 -39.07 -27.63 24.19
CA GLU A 842 -39.88 -28.14 25.31
C GLU A 842 -40.34 -29.57 25.09
N PRO A 843 -40.34 -30.42 26.13
CA PRO A 843 -40.74 -31.85 26.04
C PRO A 843 -42.17 -32.06 25.57
N GLN A 844 -43.07 -31.08 25.73
CA GLN A 844 -44.47 -31.18 25.30
C GLN A 844 -44.64 -31.47 23.81
N TRP A 845 -43.60 -31.25 23.01
CA TRP A 845 -43.59 -31.49 21.57
C TRP A 845 -43.34 -32.96 21.21
N GLU A 846 -42.91 -33.79 22.13
CA GLU A 846 -42.54 -35.19 21.89
C GLU A 846 -43.65 -35.97 21.18
N LEU A 847 -44.88 -35.99 21.75
CA LEU A 847 -46.00 -36.72 21.20
C LEU A 847 -46.37 -36.19 19.80
N VAL A 848 -46.44 -34.88 19.65
CA VAL A 848 -46.84 -34.21 18.40
C VAL A 848 -45.87 -34.50 17.28
N LEU A 849 -44.55 -34.43 17.57
CA LEU A 849 -43.50 -34.69 16.60
C LEU A 849 -43.43 -36.17 16.22
N THR A 850 -43.58 -37.06 17.19
CA THR A 850 -43.60 -38.52 16.96
C THR A 850 -44.75 -38.90 16.04
N GLU A 851 -45.96 -38.41 16.29
CA GLU A 851 -47.14 -38.67 15.44
C GLU A 851 -46.96 -38.03 14.06
N TRP A 852 -46.47 -36.79 13.99
CA TRP A 852 -46.28 -36.08 12.74
C TRP A 852 -45.21 -36.74 11.85
N ILE A 853 -44.06 -37.10 12.36
CA ILE A 853 -43.00 -37.77 11.63
C ILE A 853 -43.47 -39.14 11.16
N THR A 854 -44.20 -39.89 12.04
CA THR A 854 -44.79 -41.17 11.66
C THR A 854 -45.76 -41.02 10.46
N ALA A 855 -46.61 -39.99 10.48
CA ALA A 855 -47.55 -39.72 9.41
C ALA A 855 -46.80 -39.33 8.12
N VAL A 856 -45.72 -38.53 8.19
CA VAL A 856 -44.88 -38.17 7.04
C VAL A 856 -44.22 -39.40 6.44
N LEU A 857 -43.66 -40.29 7.25
CA LEU A 857 -43.02 -41.53 6.76
C LEU A 857 -44.01 -42.50 6.08
N GLN A 858 -45.27 -42.48 6.48
CA GLN A 858 -46.32 -43.35 5.95
C GLN A 858 -47.08 -42.76 4.75
N ALA A 859 -46.96 -41.48 4.55
CA ALA A 859 -47.64 -40.77 3.47
C ALA A 859 -47.17 -41.26 2.08
N PRO A 860 -48.08 -41.56 1.12
CA PRO A 860 -47.67 -41.93 -0.22
C PRO A 860 -47.07 -40.75 -0.96
N LEU A 861 -45.87 -40.91 -1.51
CA LEU A 861 -45.13 -39.86 -2.18
C LEU A 861 -45.64 -39.57 -3.59
N ASN A 862 -46.28 -40.55 -4.22
CA ASN A 862 -46.74 -40.45 -5.58
C ASN A 862 -47.94 -41.40 -5.86
N GLU A 863 -48.45 -41.37 -7.09
CA GLU A 863 -49.55 -42.25 -7.54
C GLU A 863 -49.22 -43.75 -7.45
N THR A 864 -47.94 -44.13 -7.33
CA THR A 864 -47.55 -45.57 -7.21
C THR A 864 -47.64 -46.07 -5.81
N GLY A 865 -47.95 -45.24 -4.82
CA GLY A 865 -48.20 -45.66 -3.44
C GLY A 865 -46.90 -45.92 -2.60
N VAL A 866 -45.74 -45.56 -3.11
CA VAL A 866 -44.48 -45.70 -2.36
C VAL A 866 -44.43 -44.65 -1.23
N SER A 867 -44.09 -45.07 -0.02
CA SER A 867 -43.92 -44.20 1.15
C SER A 867 -42.52 -44.30 1.69
N LEU A 868 -42.07 -43.26 2.45
CA LEU A 868 -40.71 -43.17 2.94
C LEU A 868 -40.33 -44.34 3.87
N ASN A 869 -41.26 -44.89 4.64
CA ASN A 869 -41.02 -46.05 5.51
C ASN A 869 -40.72 -47.36 4.78
N GLN A 870 -40.81 -47.40 3.45
CA GLN A 870 -40.43 -48.53 2.61
C GLN A 870 -38.99 -48.42 2.09
N LEU A 871 -38.30 -47.26 2.30
CA LEU A 871 -36.97 -46.99 1.81
C LEU A 871 -35.92 -47.37 2.86
N SER A 872 -35.04 -48.30 2.50
CA SER A 872 -33.88 -48.60 3.37
C SER A 872 -32.80 -47.49 3.29
N ASP A 873 -31.85 -47.48 4.22
CA ASP A 873 -30.75 -46.53 4.20
C ASP A 873 -29.90 -46.57 2.91
N ARG A 874 -29.98 -47.63 2.14
CA ARG A 874 -29.32 -47.75 0.84
C ARG A 874 -30.08 -47.07 -0.30
N ASP A 875 -31.35 -46.82 -0.08
CA ASP A 875 -32.26 -46.28 -1.10
C ASP A 875 -32.64 -44.83 -0.86
N LYS A 876 -32.08 -44.21 0.21
CA LYS A 876 -32.31 -42.80 0.59
C LYS A 876 -31.01 -42.02 0.61
N GLN A 877 -31.12 -40.79 0.26
CA GLN A 877 -30.09 -39.77 0.57
C GLN A 877 -30.80 -38.59 1.24
N VAL A 878 -30.46 -38.39 2.48
CA VAL A 878 -31.02 -37.31 3.31
C VAL A 878 -30.05 -36.17 3.22
N GLU A 879 -30.50 -35.00 2.85
CA GLU A 879 -29.68 -33.80 2.63
C GLU A 879 -28.68 -33.97 1.45
N MET A 880 -28.97 -33.34 0.34
CA MET A 880 -28.04 -33.18 -0.79
C MET A 880 -27.62 -31.70 -0.82
N GLU A 881 -26.33 -31.41 -0.54
CA GLU A 881 -25.74 -30.11 -0.78
C GLU A 881 -25.62 -29.81 -2.28
#